data_6e4b1ae27e46608c7c2b8cf386dae797
#
_entry.id   6e4b1ae27e46608c7c2b8cf386dae797
#
_cell.length_a   1.000
_cell.length_b   1.000
_cell.length_c   1.000
_cell.angle_alpha   90.00
_cell.angle_beta   90.00
_cell.angle_gamma   90.00
#
_symmetry.space_group_name_H-M   'P 1'
#
loop_
_entity.id
_entity.type
_entity.pdbx_description
1 polymer ?
#
loop_
_entity_poly.entity_id
_entity_poly.type
_entity_poly.pdbx_seq_one_letter_code
_entity_poly.pdbx_strand_id
1 'polypeptide(L)'
;MKRKQTKRRNGAFGALIGCVLILWPADLYSQVWRRIENRPRTLGLEQGLLEFDTPEFELKLVKASHTVAALMPVDQDGFDYTPSDRLEIRSRNGLYHLGDLTLKLRAGEDREWKYFSTAAERKAVSELPNGGNVLAASDLANTLPEDLPVQIHRFWELHDGHLVLRFEITNNGESPVEIGSLGIPLIFNNLLHDKNLDEAHATCVFADPYIGQDAGYLQVSRLHGEGPVLLVLPYGDTPFEAYNPLNDDPTPRGVTFEGFHEWMVHSLAYAEEEWSEAEPWNRPTSVRLNPGESRSYGLQFVLSPSLRDIENTLLRHRRPVAMGIPGYVLPGDVNAKLFLHYDRDIRSIDAEPAGALTVREGGLTPNGWKEYQVKGHEWGRARLTVTYADGLKQTIHYKVIKPEEEVLADLGRFLTEEQWYENPGDPFGRSPSVITYDYEKMQPVLEDSRAWIAGLSDEGGAGSWVAAMMKQFLQPEMKELEKMRRFYFETLWGGIQYDTGNRRYGVRKSLFYYEPDEMPEGTYSEDINYETWAAWPRREAESTGRSYNYPHVAAAHWVMYRLSRNHEGYVEERSWDWFLENACHTAIAMVEQAGHYARFGQMEGTIFLMILLDLHREGMTELAEELENVMKKRADLWESLSYPFGSEMPWDSTGQEEVYAWSKYFGYDAKALVTLNAILAYMPTVPHWGYNGSARRYWDFVYAGKLSRIERQLHHYGSGLNAIPVLSEYRENPDDLYLLRIGHAGTMGAIANITREGFAPAAFHSYPSTLRIDGINGDYGPGFFGYSMNTATYVKHDDEFGWLAFSGEVTQKGNLITVKPTSGARNRIYLGDLGLWLTLDAGRFHKVEFNRKNRHVSVYLDPGTDHTPQAVLRVEQPAEVSGVGTYAPVTGFSTVRGAYIIPLQKDINRVELRQ
;
A
#
# COMPACT_ATOMS: atom_id res chain seq x y z
N MET A 1 -67.63 0.48 11.37
CA MET A 1 -68.06 1.86 11.67
C MET A 1 -66.92 2.56 12.36
N LYS A 2 -66.56 3.77 11.94
CA LYS A 2 -65.50 4.73 12.33
C LYS A 2 -64.22 4.64 11.50
N ARG A 3 -64.26 5.38 10.37
CA ARG A 3 -63.10 5.93 9.61
C ARG A 3 -62.34 6.89 10.53
N LYS A 4 -60.99 6.76 10.55
CA LYS A 4 -60.11 7.87 10.96
C LYS A 4 -59.33 8.34 9.72
N GLN A 5 -59.60 9.57 9.34
CA GLN A 5 -58.85 10.36 8.38
C GLN A 5 -57.43 10.62 8.94
N THR A 6 -56.40 10.34 8.15
CA THR A 6 -55.06 10.85 8.40
C THR A 6 -54.76 11.95 7.38
N LYS A 7 -54.53 13.13 7.90
CA LYS A 7 -54.14 14.35 7.15
C LYS A 7 -52.78 14.16 6.48
N ARG A 8 -52.73 14.40 5.15
CA ARG A 8 -51.51 14.65 4.42
C ARG A 8 -50.82 15.90 4.96
N ARG A 9 -49.57 15.77 5.40
CA ARG A 9 -48.60 16.88 5.47
C ARG A 9 -47.57 16.66 4.36
N ASN A 10 -47.74 17.44 3.28
CA ASN A 10 -46.68 17.67 2.30
C ASN A 10 -45.78 18.80 2.82
N GLY A 11 -44.51 18.63 2.72
CA GLY A 11 -43.52 19.69 2.83
C GLY A 11 -42.26 19.30 3.59
N ALA A 12 -41.12 19.39 2.93
CA ALA A 12 -39.76 19.37 3.44
C ALA A 12 -39.16 18.01 3.79
N PHE A 13 -38.84 17.20 2.81
CA PHE A 13 -37.97 16.03 2.96
C PHE A 13 -36.97 15.90 1.78
N GLY A 14 -36.48 17.02 1.29
CA GLY A 14 -35.56 17.05 0.13
C GLY A 14 -34.12 17.40 0.44
N ALA A 15 -33.74 17.62 1.71
CA ALA A 15 -32.40 18.12 2.03
C ALA A 15 -31.67 17.35 3.16
N LEU A 16 -32.18 16.19 3.59
CA LEU A 16 -31.60 15.45 4.74
C LEU A 16 -31.03 14.06 4.38
N ILE A 17 -31.14 13.62 3.13
CA ILE A 17 -30.67 12.25 2.75
C ILE A 17 -29.17 12.23 2.45
N GLY A 18 -28.53 13.36 2.17
CA GLY A 18 -27.08 13.45 1.98
C GLY A 18 -26.23 13.34 3.25
N CYS A 19 -26.85 13.55 4.45
CA CYS A 19 -26.11 13.52 5.73
C CYS A 19 -26.27 12.21 6.51
N VAL A 20 -27.17 11.31 6.11
CA VAL A 20 -27.45 10.09 6.90
C VAL A 20 -26.45 8.95 6.63
N LEU A 21 -25.76 8.97 5.52
CA LEU A 21 -24.76 7.94 5.17
C LEU A 21 -23.41 8.07 5.91
N ILE A 22 -23.13 9.25 6.49
CA ILE A 22 -21.92 9.49 7.31
C ILE A 22 -22.21 9.27 8.82
N LEU A 23 -23.48 9.23 9.23
CA LEU A 23 -23.85 9.24 10.64
C LEU A 23 -23.81 7.87 11.34
N TRP A 24 -23.83 6.76 10.64
CA TRP A 24 -23.87 5.45 11.33
C TRP A 24 -22.51 4.94 11.82
N PRO A 25 -21.41 5.05 11.11
CA PRO A 25 -20.10 4.86 11.73
C PRO A 25 -19.83 5.88 12.84
N ALA A 26 -20.19 7.16 12.62
CA ALA A 26 -20.00 8.21 13.61
C ALA A 26 -20.82 7.98 14.89
N ASP A 27 -22.05 7.46 14.81
CA ASP A 27 -22.87 7.13 15.99
C ASP A 27 -22.32 5.92 16.76
N LEU A 28 -21.87 4.88 16.10
CA LEU A 28 -21.24 3.73 16.75
C LEU A 28 -19.91 4.12 17.41
N TYR A 29 -19.09 4.91 16.71
CA TYR A 29 -17.86 5.50 17.21
C TYR A 29 -18.12 6.41 18.42
N SER A 30 -19.08 7.32 18.31
CA SER A 30 -19.45 8.21 19.42
C SER A 30 -19.97 7.44 20.62
N GLN A 31 -20.67 6.33 20.44
CA GLN A 31 -21.13 5.45 21.52
C GLN A 31 -19.97 4.73 22.22
N VAL A 32 -18.96 4.25 21.48
CA VAL A 32 -17.80 3.59 22.09
C VAL A 32 -16.95 4.60 22.86
N TRP A 33 -16.68 5.78 22.28
CA TRP A 33 -16.00 6.86 23.02
C TRP A 33 -16.77 7.28 24.27
N ARG A 34 -18.09 7.44 24.21
CA ARG A 34 -18.94 7.69 25.41
C ARG A 34 -18.84 6.59 26.43
N ARG A 35 -18.73 5.32 26.03
CA ARG A 35 -18.51 4.21 26.97
C ARG A 35 -17.14 4.32 27.64
N ILE A 36 -16.10 4.70 26.90
CA ILE A 36 -14.78 4.95 27.45
C ILE A 36 -14.83 6.15 28.39
N GLU A 37 -15.43 7.26 28.01
CA GLU A 37 -15.57 8.47 28.81
C GLU A 37 -16.30 8.22 30.16
N ASN A 38 -17.23 7.29 30.17
CA ASN A 38 -17.98 6.91 31.37
C ASN A 38 -17.20 6.00 32.34
N ARG A 39 -16.03 5.47 31.94
CA ARG A 39 -15.16 4.70 32.82
C ARG A 39 -14.44 5.65 33.80
N PRO A 40 -14.10 5.18 35.04
CA PRO A 40 -13.28 5.97 35.94
C PRO A 40 -11.94 6.36 35.33
N ARG A 41 -11.46 7.57 35.57
CA ARG A 41 -10.11 8.01 35.24
C ARG A 41 -9.14 7.36 36.22
N THR A 42 -8.20 6.58 35.74
CA THR A 42 -7.34 5.75 36.57
C THR A 42 -5.85 5.97 36.33
N LEU A 43 -5.46 6.72 35.28
CA LEU A 43 -4.06 6.99 34.97
C LEU A 43 -3.36 7.90 35.99
N GLY A 44 -4.12 8.65 36.80
CA GLY A 44 -3.58 9.52 37.86
C GLY A 44 -3.10 10.89 37.38
N LEU A 45 -3.70 11.42 36.31
CA LEU A 45 -3.34 12.75 35.73
C LEU A 45 -3.42 13.88 36.76
N GLU A 46 -4.29 13.78 37.76
CA GLU A 46 -4.45 14.77 38.84
C GLU A 46 -3.20 14.92 39.70
N GLN A 47 -2.27 13.96 39.68
CA GLN A 47 -1.01 14.04 40.40
C GLN A 47 0.06 14.83 39.65
N GLY A 48 -0.24 15.25 38.42
CA GLY A 48 0.65 16.03 37.57
C GLY A 48 1.58 15.19 36.70
N LEU A 49 2.54 15.87 36.06
CA LEU A 49 3.50 15.31 35.12
C LEU A 49 4.92 15.42 35.67
N LEU A 50 5.80 14.52 35.22
CA LEU A 50 7.26 14.67 35.30
C LEU A 50 7.73 15.12 33.93
N GLU A 51 8.54 16.15 33.85
CA GLU A 51 9.03 16.74 32.59
C GLU A 51 10.55 16.62 32.53
N PHE A 52 11.05 16.19 31.38
CA PHE A 52 12.48 15.95 31.14
C PHE A 52 12.88 16.49 29.78
N ASP A 53 13.87 17.38 29.77
CA ASP A 53 14.54 17.82 28.55
C ASP A 53 15.68 16.87 28.24
N THR A 54 15.65 16.26 27.06
CA THR A 54 16.72 15.40 26.54
C THR A 54 17.34 16.04 25.27
N PRO A 55 18.45 15.54 24.76
CA PRO A 55 19.05 16.11 23.56
C PRO A 55 18.15 16.09 22.31
N GLU A 56 17.22 15.13 22.22
CA GLU A 56 16.35 14.95 21.05
C GLU A 56 14.86 15.17 21.33
N PHE A 57 14.44 15.04 22.62
CA PHE A 57 13.01 15.08 22.98
C PHE A 57 12.76 15.89 24.26
N GLU A 58 11.59 16.56 24.29
CA GLU A 58 10.90 16.88 25.52
C GLU A 58 10.00 15.69 25.89
N LEU A 59 10.33 14.99 26.98
CA LEU A 59 9.59 13.84 27.48
C LEU A 59 8.72 14.28 28.66
N LYS A 60 7.42 14.00 28.57
CA LYS A 60 6.47 14.16 29.70
C LYS A 60 5.92 12.80 30.11
N LEU A 61 6.08 12.46 31.38
CA LEU A 61 5.52 11.26 31.96
C LEU A 61 4.40 11.63 32.93
N VAL A 62 3.34 10.81 32.95
CA VAL A 62 2.31 10.91 34.00
C VAL A 62 2.94 10.49 35.31
N LYS A 63 2.93 11.37 36.31
CA LYS A 63 3.66 11.15 37.59
C LYS A 63 3.21 9.88 38.32
N ALA A 64 1.92 9.56 38.30
CA ALA A 64 1.40 8.37 39.00
C ALA A 64 1.74 7.05 38.31
N SER A 65 1.87 7.01 37.00
CA SER A 65 2.02 5.78 36.23
C SER A 65 3.40 5.65 35.55
N HIS A 66 4.16 6.74 35.45
CA HIS A 66 5.39 6.86 34.65
C HIS A 66 5.24 6.39 33.19
N THR A 67 4.01 6.40 32.64
CA THR A 67 3.75 6.24 31.21
C THR A 67 3.86 7.56 30.49
N VAL A 68 4.09 7.54 29.18
CA VAL A 68 4.26 8.77 28.40
C VAL A 68 2.96 9.54 28.29
N ALA A 69 3.01 10.83 28.62
CA ALA A 69 1.98 11.82 28.37
C ALA A 69 2.25 12.58 27.05
N ALA A 70 3.52 12.86 26.75
CA ALA A 70 3.96 13.49 25.51
C ALA A 70 5.40 13.09 25.17
N LEU A 71 5.70 12.97 23.88
CA LEU A 71 7.06 12.74 23.33
C LEU A 71 7.25 13.69 22.15
N MET A 72 7.79 14.85 22.43
CA MET A 72 7.94 15.95 21.46
C MET A 72 9.39 16.07 21.00
N PRO A 73 9.67 16.07 19.69
CA PRO A 73 11.03 16.34 19.21
C PRO A 73 11.43 17.79 19.48
N VAL A 74 12.67 18.02 19.88
CA VAL A 74 13.20 19.38 20.12
C VAL A 74 13.13 20.19 18.82
N ASP A 75 12.84 21.49 18.92
CA ASP A 75 12.79 22.45 17.80
C ASP A 75 11.74 22.17 16.71
N GLN A 76 10.60 21.53 17.05
CA GLN A 76 9.55 21.13 16.08
C GLN A 76 8.15 21.69 16.43
N ASP A 77 8.05 22.97 16.76
CA ASP A 77 6.80 23.74 16.91
C ASP A 77 5.68 23.01 17.71
N GLY A 78 6.06 22.27 18.78
CA GLY A 78 5.12 21.58 19.66
C GLY A 78 4.49 20.31 19.07
N PHE A 79 5.04 19.74 17.99
CA PHE A 79 4.59 18.46 17.46
C PHE A 79 4.84 17.33 18.48
N ASP A 80 3.88 16.40 18.61
CA ASP A 80 3.96 15.26 19.52
C ASP A 80 3.72 13.95 18.75
N TYR A 81 4.62 13.00 18.92
CA TYR A 81 4.48 11.67 18.31
C TYR A 81 3.39 10.82 18.97
N THR A 82 2.99 11.15 20.22
CA THR A 82 2.00 10.38 20.98
C THR A 82 0.62 11.03 20.93
N PRO A 83 -0.47 10.28 21.18
CA PRO A 83 -1.83 10.84 21.19
C PRO A 83 -2.12 11.68 22.44
N SER A 84 -1.28 12.68 22.72
CA SER A 84 -1.42 13.58 23.88
C SER A 84 -2.68 14.42 23.82
N ASP A 85 -3.17 14.75 22.64
CA ASP A 85 -4.46 15.40 22.40
C ASP A 85 -5.67 14.57 22.90
N ARG A 86 -5.48 13.26 23.08
CA ARG A 86 -6.47 12.31 23.60
C ARG A 86 -6.12 11.76 24.99
N LEU A 87 -5.08 12.28 25.65
CA LEU A 87 -4.58 11.73 26.92
C LEU A 87 -5.66 11.64 28.00
N GLU A 88 -6.50 12.68 28.14
CA GLU A 88 -7.57 12.72 29.15
C GLU A 88 -8.64 11.65 28.91
N ILE A 89 -9.11 11.47 27.67
CA ILE A 89 -10.08 10.45 27.31
C ILE A 89 -9.47 9.05 27.42
N ARG A 90 -8.18 8.91 27.17
CA ARG A 90 -7.44 7.65 27.26
C ARG A 90 -6.92 7.31 28.67
N SER A 91 -7.24 8.10 29.68
CA SER A 91 -6.78 7.93 31.08
C SER A 91 -7.51 6.87 31.90
N ARG A 92 -8.01 5.79 31.27
CA ARG A 92 -8.83 4.73 31.87
C ARG A 92 -8.15 3.37 31.80
N ASN A 93 -8.63 2.42 32.61
CA ASN A 93 -8.17 1.03 32.54
C ASN A 93 -8.36 0.43 31.14
N GLY A 94 -7.41 -0.39 30.71
CA GLY A 94 -7.40 -1.11 29.45
C GLY A 94 -7.00 -0.27 28.22
N LEU A 95 -6.63 1.01 28.41
CA LEU A 95 -6.11 1.87 27.35
C LEU A 95 -4.58 1.96 27.48
N TYR A 96 -3.88 1.52 26.46
CA TYR A 96 -2.41 1.46 26.47
C TYR A 96 -1.76 2.83 26.30
N HIS A 97 -0.59 2.99 26.90
CA HIS A 97 0.30 4.13 26.72
C HIS A 97 1.72 3.62 26.48
N LEU A 98 2.55 4.43 25.83
CA LEU A 98 3.98 4.14 25.69
C LEU A 98 4.60 4.04 27.10
N GLY A 99 5.28 2.93 27.38
CA GLY A 99 5.76 2.56 28.70
C GLY A 99 4.95 1.44 29.39
N ASP A 100 3.86 0.97 28.79
CA ASP A 100 3.18 -0.26 29.23
C ASP A 100 3.91 -1.51 28.73
N LEU A 101 3.49 -2.67 29.28
CA LEU A 101 4.03 -3.98 28.95
C LEU A 101 2.90 -5.01 28.93
N THR A 102 2.99 -5.98 28.03
CA THR A 102 2.13 -7.17 27.97
C THR A 102 2.96 -8.43 28.11
N LEU A 103 2.41 -9.46 28.71
CA LEU A 103 3.07 -10.74 28.95
C LEU A 103 2.09 -11.89 28.78
N LYS A 104 2.56 -13.02 28.19
CA LYS A 104 1.96 -14.34 28.39
C LYS A 104 3.02 -15.23 29.04
N LEU A 105 2.73 -15.76 30.21
CA LEU A 105 3.68 -16.61 30.94
C LEU A 105 3.00 -17.85 31.56
N ARG A 106 3.82 -18.86 31.83
CA ARG A 106 3.44 -20.04 32.60
C ARG A 106 4.55 -20.38 33.63
N ALA A 107 4.15 -20.90 34.77
CA ALA A 107 5.06 -21.18 35.88
C ALA A 107 5.03 -22.66 36.28
N GLY A 108 6.18 -23.22 36.64
CA GLY A 108 6.31 -24.60 37.10
C GLY A 108 5.85 -25.65 36.07
N GLU A 109 4.78 -26.39 36.42
CA GLU A 109 4.18 -27.42 35.57
C GLU A 109 2.91 -26.93 34.82
N ASP A 110 2.57 -25.67 34.90
CA ASP A 110 1.44 -25.09 34.17
C ASP A 110 1.59 -25.28 32.65
N ARG A 111 0.54 -25.73 31.98
CA ARG A 111 0.54 -25.93 30.52
C ARG A 111 -0.10 -24.78 29.76
N GLU A 112 -0.96 -24.00 30.43
CA GLU A 112 -1.71 -22.90 29.85
C GLU A 112 -0.94 -21.58 30.01
N TRP A 113 -0.95 -20.76 28.96
CA TRP A 113 -0.43 -19.41 29.01
C TRP A 113 -1.41 -18.48 29.72
N LYS A 114 -0.92 -17.68 30.68
CA LYS A 114 -1.71 -16.66 31.35
C LYS A 114 -1.29 -15.29 30.84
N TYR A 115 -2.27 -14.49 30.39
CA TYR A 115 -2.06 -13.14 29.89
C TYR A 115 -2.09 -12.11 31.00
N PHE A 116 -1.17 -11.14 30.95
CA PHE A 116 -1.06 -10.02 31.86
C PHE A 116 -0.74 -8.73 31.11
N SER A 117 -1.28 -7.61 31.60
CA SER A 117 -1.03 -6.29 31.01
C SER A 117 -0.97 -5.25 32.11
N THR A 118 0.00 -4.35 32.06
CA THR A 118 0.09 -3.20 32.98
C THR A 118 -1.00 -2.15 32.73
N ALA A 119 -1.71 -2.22 31.58
CA ALA A 119 -2.84 -1.37 31.26
C ALA A 119 -4.17 -1.89 31.83
N ALA A 120 -4.27 -3.17 32.21
CA ALA A 120 -5.53 -3.79 32.63
C ALA A 120 -6.13 -3.10 33.85
N GLU A 121 -5.32 -2.83 34.88
CA GLU A 121 -5.68 -2.06 36.05
C GLU A 121 -4.68 -0.92 36.29
N ARG A 122 -5.15 0.32 36.08
CA ARG A 122 -4.33 1.51 36.33
C ARG A 122 -4.25 1.80 37.82
N LYS A 123 -3.10 1.56 38.39
CA LYS A 123 -2.75 1.93 39.76
C LYS A 123 -1.44 2.73 39.75
N ALA A 124 -1.21 3.54 40.76
CA ALA A 124 0.05 4.25 40.89
C ALA A 124 1.20 3.24 41.05
N VAL A 125 2.28 3.47 40.31
CA VAL A 125 3.51 2.68 40.42
C VAL A 125 4.28 3.07 41.67
N SER A 126 5.17 2.20 42.16
CA SER A 126 6.10 2.54 43.23
C SER A 126 7.37 3.13 42.63
N GLU A 127 7.70 4.35 42.99
CA GLU A 127 8.93 5.01 42.56
C GLU A 127 10.15 4.27 43.13
N LEU A 128 11.14 4.02 42.27
CA LEU A 128 12.45 3.47 42.65
C LEU A 128 13.49 4.61 42.73
N PRO A 129 14.52 4.46 43.52
CA PRO A 129 15.65 5.40 43.54
C PRO A 129 16.20 5.58 42.11
N ASN A 130 16.32 6.83 41.67
CA ASN A 130 16.90 7.20 40.39
C ASN A 130 18.14 8.09 40.61
N GLY A 131 18.97 8.19 39.56
CA GLY A 131 20.17 9.04 39.54
C GLY A 131 21.06 8.74 38.35
N GLY A 132 22.04 9.60 38.11
CA GLY A 132 22.87 9.48 36.92
C GLY A 132 22.06 9.71 35.63
N ASN A 133 22.05 8.71 34.76
CA ASN A 133 21.34 8.75 33.47
C ASN A 133 19.88 8.30 33.57
N VAL A 134 19.40 7.87 34.71
CA VAL A 134 18.02 7.41 34.91
C VAL A 134 17.12 8.61 35.21
N LEU A 135 16.20 8.90 34.30
CA LEU A 135 15.23 9.99 34.39
C LEU A 135 14.08 9.62 35.38
N ALA A 136 13.51 8.42 35.21
CA ALA A 136 12.48 7.87 36.08
C ALA A 136 12.59 6.36 36.18
N ALA A 137 12.40 5.82 37.38
CA ALA A 137 12.40 4.37 37.66
C ALA A 137 11.17 3.98 38.46
N SER A 138 10.57 2.83 38.15
CA SER A 138 9.34 2.37 38.83
C SER A 138 9.26 0.85 38.94
N ASP A 139 8.73 0.36 40.05
CA ASP A 139 8.26 -1.01 40.25
C ASP A 139 6.79 -1.08 39.81
N LEU A 140 6.47 -2.02 38.90
CA LEU A 140 5.15 -2.18 38.29
C LEU A 140 4.25 -3.15 39.06
N ALA A 141 4.69 -3.68 40.22
CA ALA A 141 3.93 -4.67 40.99
C ALA A 141 2.48 -4.25 41.28
N ASN A 142 2.24 -2.98 41.56
CA ASN A 142 0.88 -2.49 41.84
C ASN A 142 -0.07 -2.58 40.63
N THR A 143 0.43 -2.63 39.42
CA THR A 143 -0.37 -2.68 38.18
C THR A 143 -0.64 -4.11 37.70
N LEU A 144 -0.14 -5.10 38.40
CA LEU A 144 -0.18 -6.52 38.07
C LEU A 144 -0.79 -7.31 39.25
N PRO A 145 -1.30 -8.54 39.05
CA PRO A 145 -1.78 -9.39 40.12
C PRO A 145 -0.70 -9.68 41.18
N GLU A 146 -1.09 -9.71 42.48
CA GLU A 146 -0.17 -9.94 43.59
C GLU A 146 0.53 -11.32 43.55
N ASP A 147 -0.09 -12.31 42.93
CA ASP A 147 0.42 -13.68 42.79
C ASP A 147 1.30 -13.90 41.55
N LEU A 148 1.61 -12.84 40.81
CA LEU A 148 2.50 -12.93 39.65
C LEU A 148 3.92 -13.32 40.08
N PRO A 149 4.50 -14.41 39.54
CA PRO A 149 5.81 -14.93 40.00
C PRO A 149 6.99 -14.10 39.46
N VAL A 150 6.76 -12.97 38.81
CA VAL A 150 7.82 -12.09 38.33
C VAL A 150 7.64 -10.68 38.88
N GLN A 151 8.77 -10.04 39.21
CA GLN A 151 8.86 -8.62 39.50
C GLN A 151 9.31 -7.88 38.23
N ILE A 152 8.71 -6.73 37.95
CA ILE A 152 9.01 -5.94 36.75
C ILE A 152 9.33 -4.51 37.17
N HIS A 153 10.55 -4.08 36.85
CA HIS A 153 11.00 -2.70 36.99
C HIS A 153 11.06 -2.05 35.61
N ARG A 154 10.62 -0.80 35.54
CA ARG A 154 10.69 0.02 34.34
C ARG A 154 11.59 1.21 34.57
N PHE A 155 12.43 1.53 33.55
CA PHE A 155 13.36 2.65 33.55
C PHE A 155 13.18 3.49 32.32
N TRP A 156 13.09 4.79 32.50
CA TRP A 156 13.32 5.81 31.49
C TRP A 156 14.72 6.35 31.74
N GLU A 157 15.61 6.19 30.79
CA GLU A 157 17.03 6.51 30.99
C GLU A 157 17.65 7.09 29.71
N LEU A 158 18.79 7.76 29.83
CA LEU A 158 19.59 8.21 28.71
C LEU A 158 20.80 7.28 28.53
N HIS A 159 20.97 6.76 27.31
CA HIS A 159 22.14 6.01 26.91
C HIS A 159 22.82 6.70 25.72
N ASP A 160 24.08 7.12 25.89
CA ASP A 160 24.82 7.90 24.90
C ASP A 160 24.05 9.15 24.38
N GLY A 161 23.23 9.75 25.25
CA GLY A 161 22.41 10.91 24.92
C GLY A 161 21.04 10.61 24.33
N HIS A 162 20.72 9.35 24.01
CA HIS A 162 19.44 8.94 23.46
C HIS A 162 18.51 8.40 24.53
N LEU A 163 17.21 8.64 24.35
CA LEU A 163 16.16 8.15 25.25
C LEU A 163 15.99 6.65 25.11
N VAL A 164 15.95 5.94 26.24
CA VAL A 164 15.71 4.50 26.32
C VAL A 164 14.58 4.21 27.29
N LEU A 165 13.65 3.36 26.87
CA LEU A 165 12.68 2.68 27.72
C LEU A 165 13.21 1.26 27.96
N ARG A 166 13.45 0.90 29.23
CA ARG A 166 13.96 -0.42 29.59
C ARG A 166 13.11 -1.08 30.69
N PHE A 167 12.89 -2.37 30.54
CA PHE A 167 12.23 -3.22 31.54
C PHE A 167 13.23 -4.25 32.05
N GLU A 168 13.20 -4.50 33.34
CA GLU A 168 13.95 -5.59 34.01
C GLU A 168 12.92 -6.52 34.64
N ILE A 169 12.93 -7.79 34.21
CA ILE A 169 11.99 -8.81 34.64
C ILE A 169 12.77 -9.86 35.44
N THR A 170 12.41 -10.03 36.72
CA THR A 170 13.06 -10.98 37.66
C THR A 170 12.07 -12.03 38.08
N ASN A 171 12.43 -13.31 38.02
CA ASN A 171 11.63 -14.38 38.59
C ASN A 171 11.80 -14.39 40.11
N ASN A 172 10.83 -13.93 40.87
CA ASN A 172 10.78 -13.92 42.33
C ASN A 172 10.07 -15.15 42.92
N GLY A 173 9.57 -16.06 42.05
CA GLY A 173 8.94 -17.31 42.48
C GLY A 173 9.94 -18.38 42.88
N GLU A 174 9.42 -19.48 43.43
CA GLU A 174 10.20 -20.67 43.80
C GLU A 174 10.41 -21.67 42.65
N SER A 175 9.66 -21.49 41.54
CA SER A 175 9.67 -22.34 40.35
C SER A 175 10.15 -21.57 39.13
N PRO A 176 10.71 -22.23 38.11
CA PRO A 176 11.02 -21.60 36.84
C PRO A 176 9.77 -21.03 36.20
N VAL A 177 9.89 -19.85 35.56
CA VAL A 177 8.85 -19.17 34.77
C VAL A 177 9.26 -19.14 33.32
N GLU A 178 8.39 -19.55 32.44
CA GLU A 178 8.57 -19.37 31.00
C GLU A 178 7.72 -18.18 30.52
N ILE A 179 8.37 -17.20 29.87
CA ILE A 179 7.76 -16.07 29.19
C ILE A 179 7.63 -16.45 27.72
N GLY A 180 6.39 -16.75 27.28
CA GLY A 180 6.08 -17.17 25.93
C GLY A 180 5.62 -16.00 25.05
N SER A 181 5.28 -14.86 25.67
CA SER A 181 5.06 -13.60 24.96
C SER A 181 5.51 -12.44 25.83
N LEU A 182 6.21 -11.50 25.20
CA LEU A 182 6.59 -10.22 25.80
C LEU A 182 6.38 -9.15 24.73
N GLY A 183 5.43 -8.24 24.98
CA GLY A 183 5.08 -7.14 24.10
C GLY A 183 5.29 -5.78 24.76
N ILE A 184 5.85 -4.83 24.01
CA ILE A 184 6.02 -3.43 24.42
C ILE A 184 5.09 -2.58 23.54
N PRO A 185 3.97 -2.05 24.09
CA PRO A 185 3.03 -1.21 23.36
C PRO A 185 3.70 0.00 22.71
N LEU A 186 3.44 0.19 21.42
CA LEU A 186 3.92 1.28 20.57
C LEU A 186 2.75 2.22 20.28
N ILE A 187 2.56 3.20 21.17
CA ILE A 187 1.40 4.08 21.13
C ILE A 187 1.80 5.44 20.54
N PHE A 188 1.63 5.55 19.23
CA PHE A 188 1.88 6.77 18.46
C PHE A 188 0.58 7.32 17.90
N ASN A 189 0.53 8.63 17.60
CA ASN A 189 -0.71 9.32 17.23
C ASN A 189 -1.14 9.02 15.78
N ASN A 190 -1.67 7.83 15.54
CA ASN A 190 -2.31 7.44 14.28
C ASN A 190 -3.85 7.52 14.34
N LEU A 191 -4.40 8.27 15.30
CA LEU A 191 -5.83 8.48 15.50
C LEU A 191 -6.33 9.66 14.66
N LEU A 192 -6.72 9.38 13.40
CA LEU A 192 -7.21 10.39 12.47
C LEU A 192 -8.69 10.72 12.67
N HIS A 193 -9.40 9.94 13.49
CA HIS A 193 -10.82 10.12 13.76
C HIS A 193 -11.14 11.49 14.39
N ASP A 194 -12.23 12.12 13.96
CA ASP A 194 -12.70 13.46 14.37
C ASP A 194 -11.73 14.60 14.02
N LYS A 195 -10.76 14.38 13.13
CA LYS A 195 -9.85 15.42 12.64
C LYS A 195 -10.18 15.76 11.19
N ASN A 196 -10.11 17.03 10.84
CA ASN A 196 -10.04 17.42 9.45
C ASN A 196 -8.65 17.13 8.90
N LEU A 197 -8.45 17.25 7.58
CA LEU A 197 -7.17 16.92 6.94
C LEU A 197 -6.00 17.77 7.46
N ASP A 198 -6.20 19.05 7.68
CA ASP A 198 -5.14 19.93 8.17
C ASP A 198 -4.74 19.55 9.61
N GLU A 199 -5.71 19.27 10.47
CA GLU A 199 -5.48 18.79 11.84
C GLU A 199 -4.78 17.42 11.85
N ALA A 200 -5.22 16.49 10.98
CA ALA A 200 -4.60 15.17 10.88
C ALA A 200 -3.14 15.27 10.44
N HIS A 201 -2.85 16.07 9.40
CA HIS A 201 -1.47 16.28 8.93
C HIS A 201 -0.59 17.04 9.94
N ALA A 202 -1.18 17.89 10.75
CA ALA A 202 -0.45 18.62 11.80
C ALA A 202 -0.11 17.75 13.01
N THR A 203 -0.91 16.72 13.34
CA THR A 203 -0.83 16.04 14.64
C THR A 203 -0.65 14.54 14.56
N CYS A 204 -0.91 13.90 13.40
CA CYS A 204 -0.88 12.46 13.27
C CYS A 204 0.36 11.93 12.54
N VAL A 205 0.61 10.64 12.75
CA VAL A 205 1.77 9.93 12.23
C VAL A 205 1.37 8.61 11.59
N PHE A 206 2.24 8.11 10.71
CA PHE A 206 2.29 6.72 10.28
C PHE A 206 3.35 5.97 11.09
N ALA A 207 3.10 4.70 11.40
CA ALA A 207 4.07 3.83 12.05
C ALA A 207 4.27 2.58 11.18
N ASP A 208 5.49 2.37 10.67
CA ASP A 208 5.84 1.30 9.74
C ASP A 208 6.94 0.41 10.31
N PRO A 209 6.67 -0.90 10.53
CA PRO A 209 7.62 -1.81 11.12
C PRO A 209 8.57 -2.42 10.07
N TYR A 210 9.84 -2.53 10.42
CA TYR A 210 10.73 -3.55 9.89
C TYR A 210 10.89 -4.67 10.91
N ILE A 211 10.20 -5.78 10.71
CA ILE A 211 10.18 -6.94 11.62
C ILE A 211 11.41 -7.81 11.34
N GLY A 212 12.60 -7.27 11.63
CA GLY A 212 13.92 -7.76 11.21
C GLY A 212 14.75 -8.41 12.29
N GLN A 213 14.14 -8.96 13.34
CA GLN A 213 14.84 -9.47 14.53
C GLN A 213 15.69 -8.37 15.20
N ASP A 214 16.97 -8.64 15.54
CA ASP A 214 17.85 -7.66 16.18
C ASP A 214 18.15 -6.43 15.32
N ALA A 215 17.97 -6.52 13.98
CA ALA A 215 18.08 -5.39 13.06
C ALA A 215 16.76 -4.65 12.84
N GLY A 216 15.67 -5.14 13.46
CA GLY A 216 14.34 -4.55 13.31
C GLY A 216 14.26 -3.13 13.85
N TYR A 217 13.30 -2.36 13.35
CA TYR A 217 12.97 -1.01 13.84
C TYR A 217 11.54 -0.65 13.50
N LEU A 218 10.98 0.34 14.21
CA LEU A 218 9.77 1.01 13.80
C LEU A 218 10.14 2.41 13.33
N GLN A 219 9.68 2.82 12.15
CA GLN A 219 9.71 4.22 11.72
C GLN A 219 8.37 4.89 11.99
N VAL A 220 8.39 6.10 12.56
CA VAL A 220 7.21 6.90 12.83
C VAL A 220 7.37 8.24 12.12
N SER A 221 6.58 8.45 11.07
CA SER A 221 6.65 9.62 10.19
C SER A 221 5.39 10.46 10.25
N ARG A 222 5.51 11.77 10.08
CA ARG A 222 4.35 12.67 9.96
C ARG A 222 3.59 12.38 8.66
N LEU A 223 2.27 12.59 8.66
CA LEU A 223 1.43 12.35 7.48
C LEU A 223 1.87 13.12 6.24
N HIS A 224 2.42 14.33 6.41
CA HIS A 224 2.88 15.16 5.29
C HIS A 224 4.30 14.83 4.80
N GLY A 225 5.01 13.89 5.44
CA GLY A 225 6.32 13.41 5.00
C GLY A 225 7.51 14.34 5.26
N GLU A 226 7.30 15.48 5.90
CA GLU A 226 8.35 16.45 6.21
C GLU A 226 8.74 16.43 7.70
N GLY A 227 9.97 16.85 7.99
CA GLY A 227 10.51 16.91 9.33
C GLY A 227 11.14 15.58 9.79
N PRO A 228 11.55 15.53 11.08
CA PRO A 228 12.23 14.36 11.60
C PRO A 228 11.31 13.16 11.68
N VAL A 229 11.90 11.99 11.44
CA VAL A 229 11.26 10.69 11.60
C VAL A 229 11.77 10.06 12.88
N LEU A 230 10.85 9.64 13.75
CA LEU A 230 11.22 8.90 14.94
C LEU A 230 11.50 7.43 14.55
N LEU A 231 12.67 6.95 14.95
CA LEU A 231 13.05 5.54 14.87
C LEU A 231 13.03 4.93 16.27
N VAL A 232 12.30 3.83 16.43
CA VAL A 232 12.34 3.00 17.62
C VAL A 232 13.20 1.80 17.31
N LEU A 233 14.34 1.68 18.02
CA LEU A 233 15.38 0.67 17.81
C LEU A 233 15.42 -0.31 18.99
N PRO A 234 15.84 -1.56 18.80
CA PRO A 234 16.05 -2.47 19.91
C PRO A 234 17.24 -2.00 20.78
N TYR A 235 17.07 -2.08 22.08
CA TYR A 235 18.12 -1.82 23.08
C TYR A 235 18.38 -3.09 23.88
N GLY A 236 19.65 -3.50 23.96
CA GLY A 236 20.01 -4.79 24.56
C GLY A 236 19.48 -5.98 23.73
N ASP A 237 19.09 -7.04 24.41
CA ASP A 237 18.58 -8.28 23.80
C ASP A 237 17.05 -8.20 23.57
N THR A 238 16.65 -7.34 22.64
CA THR A 238 15.23 -6.99 22.39
C THR A 238 14.87 -7.13 20.90
N PRO A 239 14.93 -8.34 20.32
CA PRO A 239 14.63 -8.53 18.91
C PRO A 239 13.19 -8.11 18.55
N PHE A 240 12.98 -7.65 17.33
CA PHE A 240 11.65 -7.39 16.77
C PHE A 240 11.13 -8.64 16.07
N GLU A 241 10.52 -9.53 16.85
CA GLU A 241 10.07 -10.84 16.36
C GLU A 241 8.72 -10.75 15.61
N ALA A 242 7.80 -9.95 16.13
CA ALA A 242 6.48 -9.71 15.51
C ALA A 242 5.95 -8.32 15.86
N TYR A 243 5.04 -7.82 15.03
CA TYR A 243 4.28 -6.57 15.23
C TYR A 243 2.82 -6.94 15.43
N ASN A 244 2.38 -6.99 16.70
CA ASN A 244 1.10 -7.55 17.08
C ASN A 244 0.07 -6.45 17.42
N PRO A 245 -1.18 -6.54 16.95
CA PRO A 245 -2.21 -5.58 17.32
C PRO A 245 -2.68 -5.78 18.77
N LEU A 246 -2.84 -4.70 19.50
CA LEU A 246 -3.44 -4.66 20.83
C LEU A 246 -4.96 -4.78 20.70
N ASN A 247 -5.46 -6.01 20.57
CA ASN A 247 -6.87 -6.30 20.31
C ASN A 247 -7.78 -5.96 21.52
N ASP A 248 -7.23 -5.90 22.72
CA ASP A 248 -7.90 -5.58 23.96
C ASP A 248 -7.93 -4.06 24.27
N ASP A 249 -7.20 -3.21 23.53
CA ASP A 249 -7.36 -1.75 23.61
C ASP A 249 -8.75 -1.38 23.07
N PRO A 250 -9.62 -0.75 23.91
CA PRO A 250 -10.99 -0.47 23.52
C PRO A 250 -11.14 0.73 22.57
N THR A 251 -10.06 1.37 22.16
CA THR A 251 -10.11 2.47 21.18
C THR A 251 -10.78 1.99 19.90
N PRO A 252 -11.85 2.67 19.44
CA PRO A 252 -12.62 2.21 18.30
C PRO A 252 -11.77 2.14 17.03
N ARG A 253 -11.66 0.95 16.45
CA ARG A 253 -11.07 0.75 15.13
C ARG A 253 -12.07 1.07 14.05
N GLY A 254 -11.60 1.48 12.92
CA GLY A 254 -12.46 1.83 11.79
C GLY A 254 -11.68 2.38 10.61
N VAL A 255 -12.38 3.09 9.75
CA VAL A 255 -11.87 3.60 8.47
C VAL A 255 -10.65 4.53 8.58
N THR A 256 -10.36 5.06 9.76
CA THR A 256 -9.25 6.00 10.01
C THR A 256 -8.37 5.60 11.18
N PHE A 257 -8.48 4.37 11.65
CA PHE A 257 -7.65 3.85 12.72
C PHE A 257 -7.57 2.32 12.68
N GLU A 258 -6.41 1.80 12.31
CA GLU A 258 -6.13 0.35 12.22
C GLU A 258 -5.90 -0.33 13.58
N GLY A 259 -5.82 0.42 14.66
CA GLY A 259 -5.49 -0.05 16.01
C GLY A 259 -4.06 0.30 16.40
N PHE A 260 -3.78 0.17 17.71
CA PHE A 260 -2.43 0.21 18.22
C PHE A 260 -1.79 -1.18 18.16
N HIS A 261 -0.48 -1.19 18.12
CA HIS A 261 0.33 -2.41 18.03
C HIS A 261 1.40 -2.43 19.11
N GLU A 262 1.99 -3.59 19.32
CA GLU A 262 3.10 -3.79 20.22
C GLU A 262 4.33 -4.41 19.52
N TRP A 263 5.51 -4.03 19.98
CA TRP A 263 6.77 -4.68 19.66
C TRP A 263 6.86 -6.00 20.42
N MET A 264 6.78 -7.12 19.74
CA MET A 264 6.93 -8.42 20.39
C MET A 264 8.38 -8.88 20.35
N VAL A 265 8.92 -9.12 21.53
CA VAL A 265 10.26 -9.69 21.74
C VAL A 265 10.19 -11.21 21.69
N HIS A 266 9.15 -11.80 22.29
CA HIS A 266 8.84 -13.22 22.27
C HIS A 266 7.39 -13.41 21.83
N SER A 267 7.11 -14.43 21.00
CA SER A 267 5.78 -14.66 20.43
C SER A 267 5.32 -16.12 20.48
N LEU A 268 6.06 -17.04 21.12
CA LEU A 268 5.74 -18.47 21.13
C LEU A 268 4.32 -18.75 21.66
N ALA A 269 3.89 -18.07 22.72
CA ALA A 269 2.55 -18.27 23.28
C ALA A 269 1.44 -17.94 22.27
N TYR A 270 1.62 -16.90 21.46
CA TYR A 270 0.67 -16.58 20.40
C TYR A 270 0.72 -17.60 19.26
N ALA A 271 1.92 -18.08 18.89
CA ALA A 271 2.09 -19.08 17.86
C ALA A 271 1.45 -20.44 18.24
N GLU A 272 1.49 -20.81 19.52
CA GLU A 272 0.85 -22.02 20.05
C GLU A 272 -0.70 -21.90 20.14
N GLU A 273 -1.24 -20.69 20.29
CA GLU A 273 -2.67 -20.44 20.51
C GLU A 273 -3.32 -19.75 19.32
N GLU A 274 -3.27 -18.40 19.29
CA GLU A 274 -4.03 -17.57 18.37
C GLU A 274 -3.54 -17.64 16.91
N TRP A 275 -2.25 -17.92 16.71
CA TRP A 275 -1.61 -17.99 15.39
C TRP A 275 -1.31 -19.42 14.92
N SER A 276 -1.91 -20.42 15.55
CA SER A 276 -1.64 -21.84 15.24
C SER A 276 -1.88 -22.19 13.76
N GLU A 277 -2.74 -21.45 13.06
CA GLU A 277 -3.01 -21.62 11.62
C GLU A 277 -2.28 -20.59 10.72
N ALA A 278 -1.48 -19.71 11.31
CA ALA A 278 -0.75 -18.68 10.59
C ALA A 278 0.72 -19.07 10.39
N GLU A 279 1.36 -18.44 9.40
CA GLU A 279 2.81 -18.53 9.18
C GLU A 279 3.46 -17.25 9.70
N PRO A 280 4.08 -17.25 10.89
CA PRO A 280 4.70 -16.07 11.48
C PRO A 280 5.81 -15.48 10.61
N TRP A 281 6.04 -14.17 10.71
CA TRP A 281 7.13 -13.49 9.99
C TRP A 281 8.51 -13.99 10.40
N ASN A 282 8.71 -14.21 11.71
CA ASN A 282 9.92 -14.76 12.26
C ASN A 282 9.63 -16.04 13.06
N ARG A 283 10.67 -16.81 13.36
CA ARG A 283 10.55 -18.02 14.19
C ARG A 283 10.15 -17.60 15.61
N PRO A 284 9.00 -18.08 16.16
CA PRO A 284 8.56 -17.72 17.51
C PRO A 284 9.51 -18.21 18.57
N THR A 285 9.75 -17.37 19.56
CA THR A 285 10.64 -17.68 20.69
C THR A 285 9.96 -17.53 22.06
N SER A 286 10.54 -18.11 23.09
CA SER A 286 10.25 -17.91 24.52
C SER A 286 11.55 -17.81 25.30
N VAL A 287 11.47 -17.35 26.55
CA VAL A 287 12.57 -17.35 27.50
C VAL A 287 12.17 -17.99 28.83
N ARG A 288 13.03 -18.82 29.40
CA ARG A 288 12.82 -19.44 30.72
C ARG A 288 13.73 -18.77 31.73
N LEU A 289 13.10 -18.25 32.80
CA LEU A 289 13.78 -17.66 33.94
C LEU A 289 13.77 -18.64 35.14
N ASN A 290 14.94 -19.03 35.66
CA ASN A 290 15.03 -19.76 36.91
C ASN A 290 14.76 -18.82 38.10
N PRO A 291 14.44 -19.35 39.30
CA PRO A 291 14.27 -18.53 40.49
C PRO A 291 15.48 -17.60 40.72
N GLY A 292 15.22 -16.32 40.89
CA GLY A 292 16.22 -15.26 41.05
C GLY A 292 16.91 -14.79 39.74
N GLU A 293 16.60 -15.37 38.57
CA GLU A 293 17.15 -14.93 37.29
C GLU A 293 16.41 -13.69 36.79
N SER A 294 17.17 -12.74 36.23
CA SER A 294 16.64 -11.51 35.61
C SER A 294 16.99 -11.40 34.15
N ARG A 295 16.13 -10.78 33.38
CA ARG A 295 16.36 -10.38 31.99
C ARG A 295 15.97 -8.92 31.79
N SER A 296 16.69 -8.26 30.88
CA SER A 296 16.45 -6.85 30.54
C SER A 296 16.12 -6.72 29.07
N TYR A 297 15.05 -5.93 28.78
CA TYR A 297 14.56 -5.63 27.44
C TYR A 297 14.31 -4.14 27.31
N GLY A 298 14.60 -3.55 26.15
CA GLY A 298 14.41 -2.12 25.99
C GLY A 298 14.30 -1.65 24.55
N LEU A 299 13.80 -0.43 24.42
CA LEU A 299 13.68 0.28 23.16
C LEU A 299 14.41 1.62 23.26
N GLN A 300 15.18 1.96 22.24
CA GLN A 300 15.86 3.25 22.09
C GLN A 300 15.10 4.11 21.07
N PHE A 301 14.93 5.40 21.38
CA PHE A 301 14.26 6.38 20.54
C PHE A 301 15.32 7.32 19.97
N VAL A 302 15.35 7.46 18.64
CA VAL A 302 16.28 8.34 17.95
C VAL A 302 15.58 9.08 16.81
N LEU A 303 16.07 10.27 16.44
CA LEU A 303 15.53 11.04 15.33
C LEU A 303 16.38 10.88 14.07
N SER A 304 15.73 10.55 12.97
CA SER A 304 16.29 10.72 11.63
C SER A 304 15.86 12.07 11.07
N PRO A 305 16.75 12.86 10.45
CA PRO A 305 16.42 14.18 9.92
C PRO A 305 15.27 14.17 8.90
N SER A 306 15.14 13.08 8.13
CA SER A 306 14.09 12.88 7.13
C SER A 306 13.87 11.41 6.83
N LEU A 307 12.84 11.09 6.04
CA LEU A 307 12.60 9.75 5.50
C LEU A 307 13.80 9.22 4.70
N ARG A 308 14.49 10.09 3.97
CA ARG A 308 15.64 9.74 3.12
C ARG A 308 16.90 9.41 3.93
N ASP A 309 16.99 9.89 5.18
CA ASP A 309 18.15 9.71 6.04
C ASP A 309 18.03 8.49 6.99
N ILE A 310 16.95 7.74 6.92
CA ILE A 310 16.71 6.59 7.83
C ILE A 310 17.89 5.59 7.78
N GLU A 311 18.29 5.14 6.59
CA GLU A 311 19.39 4.18 6.43
C GLU A 311 20.71 4.75 6.97
N ASN A 312 21.02 6.01 6.70
CA ASN A 312 22.20 6.68 7.24
C ASN A 312 22.13 6.83 8.77
N THR A 313 20.94 7.08 9.32
CA THR A 313 20.74 7.15 10.77
C THR A 313 20.97 5.78 11.42
N LEU A 314 20.42 4.71 10.84
CA LEU A 314 20.68 3.35 11.30
C LEU A 314 22.18 3.03 11.33
N LEU A 315 22.92 3.37 10.27
CA LEU A 315 24.36 3.17 10.20
C LEU A 315 25.10 3.96 11.30
N ARG A 316 24.75 5.23 11.56
CA ARG A 316 25.31 6.04 12.66
C ARG A 316 25.09 5.38 14.03
N HIS A 317 23.93 4.73 14.20
CA HIS A 317 23.60 3.98 15.41
C HIS A 317 24.11 2.52 15.39
N ARG A 318 25.05 2.20 14.48
CA ARG A 318 25.64 0.87 14.33
C ARG A 318 24.60 -0.25 14.23
N ARG A 319 23.54 0.01 13.44
CA ARG A 319 22.52 -1.00 13.13
C ARG A 319 22.79 -1.58 11.75
N PRO A 320 22.54 -2.89 11.54
CA PRO A 320 22.64 -3.48 10.22
C PRO A 320 21.62 -2.87 9.26
N VAL A 321 22.07 -2.55 8.06
CA VAL A 321 21.21 -2.07 6.98
C VAL A 321 21.27 -3.05 5.82
N ALA A 322 20.11 -3.33 5.22
CA ALA A 322 19.98 -4.16 4.05
C ALA A 322 19.24 -3.42 2.94
N MET A 323 19.74 -3.49 1.71
CA MET A 323 19.10 -2.92 0.53
C MET A 323 19.00 -3.98 -0.58
N GLY A 324 17.76 -4.34 -0.95
CA GLY A 324 17.46 -5.24 -2.07
C GLY A 324 17.19 -4.48 -3.37
N ILE A 325 17.78 -4.89 -4.45
CA ILE A 325 17.57 -4.39 -5.81
C ILE A 325 17.19 -5.57 -6.71
N PRO A 326 16.04 -5.55 -7.36
CA PRO A 326 15.08 -4.44 -7.51
C PRO A 326 14.15 -4.21 -6.31
N GLY A 327 14.17 -5.08 -5.33
CA GLY A 327 13.32 -5.04 -4.14
C GLY A 327 13.20 -6.43 -3.53
N TYR A 328 12.12 -6.68 -2.79
CA TYR A 328 11.90 -7.92 -2.03
C TYR A 328 10.76 -8.77 -2.59
N VAL A 329 10.03 -8.30 -3.60
CA VAL A 329 9.20 -9.12 -4.50
C VAL A 329 10.08 -9.54 -5.66
N LEU A 330 10.33 -10.85 -5.79
CA LEU A 330 11.37 -11.40 -6.65
C LEU A 330 10.78 -12.33 -7.70
N PRO A 331 10.69 -11.88 -8.99
CA PRO A 331 10.38 -12.78 -10.09
C PRO A 331 11.46 -13.86 -10.25
N GLY A 332 11.05 -15.12 -10.50
CA GLY A 332 11.96 -16.27 -10.55
C GLY A 332 12.99 -16.25 -11.69
N ASP A 333 12.78 -15.41 -12.70
CA ASP A 333 13.72 -15.19 -13.81
C ASP A 333 14.75 -14.06 -13.55
N VAL A 334 14.56 -13.27 -12.48
CA VAL A 334 15.44 -12.14 -12.12
C VAL A 334 16.56 -12.59 -11.20
N ASN A 335 17.77 -12.07 -11.44
CA ASN A 335 18.90 -12.15 -10.52
C ASN A 335 18.99 -10.82 -9.75
N ALA A 336 18.47 -10.83 -8.50
CA ALA A 336 18.49 -9.67 -7.63
C ALA A 336 19.87 -9.46 -6.96
N LYS A 337 20.12 -8.23 -6.53
CA LYS A 337 21.26 -7.88 -5.68
C LYS A 337 20.75 -7.60 -4.27
N LEU A 338 21.51 -8.01 -3.28
CA LEU A 338 21.33 -7.67 -1.87
C LEU A 338 22.60 -7.03 -1.36
N PHE A 339 22.51 -5.83 -0.86
CA PHE A 339 23.60 -5.10 -0.24
C PHE A 339 23.39 -5.06 1.25
N LEU A 340 24.42 -5.50 2.02
CA LEU A 340 24.42 -5.54 3.47
C LEU A 340 25.54 -4.65 4.00
N HIS A 341 25.19 -3.80 4.97
CA HIS A 341 26.19 -2.96 5.64
C HIS A 341 26.05 -3.06 7.15
N TYR A 342 27.11 -3.52 7.79
CA TYR A 342 27.28 -3.57 9.24
C TYR A 342 28.78 -3.66 9.59
N ASP A 343 29.16 -3.19 10.78
CA ASP A 343 30.56 -3.15 11.22
C ASP A 343 31.12 -4.51 11.69
N ARG A 344 30.32 -5.59 11.59
CA ARG A 344 30.70 -6.96 11.91
C ARG A 344 30.66 -7.86 10.69
N ASP A 345 31.51 -8.87 10.69
CA ASP A 345 31.51 -9.89 9.64
C ASP A 345 30.23 -10.73 9.68
N ILE A 346 29.82 -11.20 8.52
CA ILE A 346 28.72 -12.14 8.37
C ILE A 346 29.22 -13.56 8.65
N ARG A 347 28.59 -14.24 9.60
CA ARG A 347 28.86 -15.63 9.96
C ARG A 347 28.14 -16.62 9.06
N SER A 348 26.85 -16.38 8.79
CA SER A 348 26.02 -17.19 7.90
C SER A 348 24.88 -16.37 7.29
N ILE A 349 24.38 -16.83 6.14
CA ILE A 349 23.11 -16.40 5.53
C ILE A 349 22.33 -17.67 5.25
N ASP A 350 21.21 -17.84 5.93
CA ASP A 350 20.37 -19.03 5.85
C ASP A 350 19.01 -18.67 5.23
N ALA A 351 18.54 -19.49 4.28
CA ALA A 351 17.25 -19.30 3.62
C ALA A 351 16.20 -20.28 4.17
N GLU A 352 15.01 -19.78 4.43
CA GLU A 352 13.83 -20.58 4.83
C GLU A 352 12.63 -20.22 3.92
N PRO A 353 11.94 -21.22 3.29
CA PRO A 353 12.28 -22.65 3.29
C PRO A 353 13.63 -22.95 2.63
N ALA A 354 14.24 -24.07 3.02
CA ALA A 354 15.52 -24.46 2.43
C ALA A 354 15.40 -24.66 0.92
N GLY A 355 16.26 -23.99 0.14
CA GLY A 355 16.24 -24.04 -1.33
C GLY A 355 15.32 -23.04 -2.01
N ALA A 356 14.47 -22.31 -1.27
CA ALA A 356 13.62 -21.26 -1.88
C ALA A 356 14.42 -20.11 -2.49
N LEU A 357 15.57 -19.78 -1.89
CA LEU A 357 16.50 -18.76 -2.38
C LEU A 357 17.92 -19.32 -2.51
N THR A 358 18.62 -18.90 -3.55
CA THR A 358 20.09 -19.07 -3.64
C THR A 358 20.72 -17.70 -3.40
N VAL A 359 21.72 -17.65 -2.47
CA VAL A 359 22.49 -16.45 -2.18
C VAL A 359 23.96 -16.74 -2.53
N ARG A 360 24.58 -15.86 -3.33
CA ARG A 360 26.00 -15.95 -3.72
C ARG A 360 26.70 -14.65 -3.41
N GLU A 361 27.85 -14.73 -2.78
CA GLU A 361 28.67 -13.55 -2.51
C GLU A 361 29.16 -12.91 -3.83
N GLY A 362 29.01 -11.58 -3.92
CA GLY A 362 29.43 -10.77 -5.06
C GLY A 362 30.78 -10.08 -4.82
N GLY A 363 30.83 -9.19 -3.86
CA GLY A 363 32.02 -8.39 -3.56
C GLY A 363 31.77 -7.30 -2.53
N LEU A 364 32.67 -6.32 -2.52
CA LEU A 364 32.54 -5.13 -1.70
C LEU A 364 32.38 -3.91 -2.60
N THR A 365 31.49 -3.03 -2.22
CA THR A 365 31.34 -1.71 -2.84
C THR A 365 32.40 -0.72 -2.31
N PRO A 366 32.58 0.46 -2.94
CA PRO A 366 33.55 1.47 -2.51
C PRO A 366 33.41 1.87 -1.03
N ASN A 367 32.20 2.00 -0.52
CA ASN A 367 31.93 2.37 0.88
C ASN A 367 31.70 1.17 1.82
N GLY A 368 32.06 -0.05 1.37
CA GLY A 368 32.12 -1.23 2.22
C GLY A 368 30.83 -2.02 2.39
N TRP A 369 29.81 -1.81 1.52
CA TRP A 369 28.66 -2.71 1.47
C TRP A 369 29.09 -4.08 0.91
N LYS A 370 28.62 -5.13 1.53
CA LYS A 370 28.79 -6.50 1.03
C LYS A 370 27.68 -6.80 0.02
N GLU A 371 28.07 -7.05 -1.24
CA GLU A 371 27.12 -7.41 -2.32
C GLU A 371 26.88 -8.92 -2.33
N TYR A 372 25.63 -9.31 -2.48
CA TYR A 372 25.17 -10.67 -2.74
C TYR A 372 24.23 -10.71 -3.94
N GLN A 373 24.32 -11.79 -4.72
CA GLN A 373 23.31 -12.12 -5.71
C GLN A 373 22.27 -13.02 -5.07
N VAL A 374 20.99 -12.70 -5.26
CA VAL A 374 19.86 -13.47 -4.73
C VAL A 374 18.97 -13.91 -5.88
N LYS A 375 18.63 -15.21 -5.91
CA LYS A 375 17.72 -15.77 -6.91
C LYS A 375 16.65 -16.61 -6.25
N GLY A 376 15.37 -16.35 -6.62
CA GLY A 376 14.21 -17.14 -6.20
C GLY A 376 14.06 -18.41 -7.05
N HIS A 377 13.64 -19.51 -6.40
CA HIS A 377 13.39 -20.81 -7.05
C HIS A 377 12.00 -21.35 -6.79
N GLU A 378 11.47 -21.10 -5.58
CA GLU A 378 10.16 -21.60 -5.18
C GLU A 378 9.19 -20.44 -4.98
N TRP A 379 8.02 -20.52 -5.60
CA TRP A 379 6.97 -19.53 -5.43
C TRP A 379 6.50 -19.49 -3.97
N GLY A 380 6.40 -18.29 -3.40
CA GLY A 380 5.90 -18.10 -2.05
C GLY A 380 6.78 -17.20 -1.21
N ARG A 381 6.51 -17.16 0.09
CA ARG A 381 7.29 -16.41 1.07
C ARG A 381 8.62 -17.10 1.31
N ALA A 382 9.68 -16.31 1.40
CA ALA A 382 11.01 -16.80 1.75
C ALA A 382 11.70 -15.79 2.67
N ARG A 383 12.45 -16.28 3.65
CA ARG A 383 13.16 -15.47 4.64
C ARG A 383 14.65 -15.76 4.56
N LEU A 384 15.47 -14.73 4.48
CA LEU A 384 16.90 -14.82 4.74
C LEU A 384 17.16 -14.43 6.19
N THR A 385 17.92 -15.26 6.92
CA THR A 385 18.47 -14.91 8.23
C THR A 385 19.96 -14.70 8.09
N VAL A 386 20.41 -13.46 8.23
CA VAL A 386 21.83 -13.08 8.29
C VAL A 386 22.25 -13.11 9.75
N THR A 387 23.25 -13.92 10.08
CA THR A 387 23.88 -13.97 11.42
C THR A 387 25.24 -13.31 11.35
N TYR A 388 25.46 -12.31 12.18
CA TYR A 388 26.75 -11.60 12.28
C TYR A 388 27.68 -12.22 13.31
N ALA A 389 28.96 -11.83 13.29
CA ALA A 389 30.00 -12.40 14.13
C ALA A 389 29.77 -12.15 15.63
N ASP A 390 29.10 -11.07 16.00
CA ASP A 390 28.68 -10.77 17.37
C ASP A 390 27.40 -11.50 17.81
N GLY A 391 26.79 -12.28 16.93
CA GLY A 391 25.61 -13.08 17.20
C GLY A 391 24.28 -12.38 16.83
N LEU A 392 24.31 -11.09 16.42
CA LEU A 392 23.14 -10.35 15.99
C LEU A 392 22.55 -11.00 14.73
N LYS A 393 21.21 -11.08 14.68
CA LYS A 393 20.45 -11.62 13.56
C LYS A 393 19.68 -10.51 12.85
N GLN A 394 19.70 -10.57 11.53
CA GLN A 394 18.87 -9.74 10.66
C GLN A 394 18.04 -10.63 9.75
N THR A 395 16.73 -10.48 9.74
CA THR A 395 15.86 -11.22 8.84
C THR A 395 15.34 -10.33 7.72
N ILE A 396 15.45 -10.82 6.48
CA ILE A 396 15.03 -10.14 5.24
C ILE A 396 13.98 -11.02 4.59
N HIS A 397 12.81 -10.44 4.34
CA HIS A 397 11.65 -11.18 3.88
C HIS A 397 11.40 -10.96 2.39
N TYR A 398 11.48 -12.03 1.61
CA TYR A 398 11.19 -12.06 0.18
C TYR A 398 9.83 -12.71 -0.11
N LYS A 399 9.22 -12.30 -1.22
CA LYS A 399 8.14 -13.00 -1.91
C LYS A 399 8.63 -13.38 -3.29
N VAL A 400 8.82 -14.67 -3.54
CA VAL A 400 9.16 -15.18 -4.87
C VAL A 400 7.87 -15.34 -5.65
N ILE A 401 7.81 -14.76 -6.86
CA ILE A 401 6.69 -14.86 -7.79
C ILE A 401 7.16 -15.49 -9.12
N LYS A 402 6.23 -15.91 -9.97
CA LYS A 402 6.53 -16.26 -11.36
C LYS A 402 7.12 -15.06 -12.10
N PRO A 403 7.81 -15.26 -13.25
CA PRO A 403 8.13 -14.16 -14.16
C PRO A 403 6.93 -13.26 -14.39
N GLU A 404 7.13 -11.94 -14.42
CA GLU A 404 6.01 -10.98 -14.54
C GLU A 404 5.11 -11.29 -15.74
N GLU A 405 5.69 -11.68 -16.88
CA GLU A 405 4.92 -12.07 -18.08
C GLU A 405 4.00 -13.28 -17.84
N GLU A 406 4.44 -14.26 -17.04
CA GLU A 406 3.62 -15.43 -16.68
C GLU A 406 2.51 -15.06 -15.67
N VAL A 407 2.82 -14.17 -14.72
CA VAL A 407 1.82 -13.67 -13.77
C VAL A 407 0.67 -12.99 -14.52
N LEU A 408 0.97 -12.17 -15.53
CA LEU A 408 -0.06 -11.52 -16.36
C LEU A 408 -0.88 -12.55 -17.17
N ALA A 409 -0.24 -13.57 -17.73
CA ALA A 409 -0.95 -14.59 -18.48
C ALA A 409 -1.88 -15.41 -17.57
N ASP A 410 -1.43 -15.78 -16.38
CA ASP A 410 -2.24 -16.50 -15.42
C ASP A 410 -3.42 -15.66 -14.90
N LEU A 411 -3.19 -14.38 -14.64
CA LEU A 411 -4.24 -13.42 -14.26
C LEU A 411 -5.31 -13.33 -15.36
N GLY A 412 -4.91 -13.09 -16.61
CA GLY A 412 -5.84 -12.97 -17.73
C GLY A 412 -6.70 -14.23 -17.92
N ARG A 413 -6.07 -15.39 -17.83
CA ARG A 413 -6.77 -16.68 -17.88
C ARG A 413 -7.76 -16.82 -16.73
N PHE A 414 -7.36 -16.56 -15.47
CA PHE A 414 -8.23 -16.70 -14.32
C PHE A 414 -9.45 -15.76 -14.43
N LEU A 415 -9.23 -14.50 -14.77
CA LEU A 415 -10.29 -13.50 -14.92
C LEU A 415 -11.30 -13.89 -16.01
N THR A 416 -10.83 -14.45 -17.12
CA THR A 416 -11.69 -14.74 -18.28
C THR A 416 -12.21 -16.18 -18.33
N GLU A 417 -11.72 -17.09 -17.51
CA GLU A 417 -12.21 -18.46 -17.41
C GLU A 417 -13.00 -18.67 -16.12
N GLU A 418 -12.40 -18.44 -14.94
CA GLU A 418 -13.01 -18.71 -13.64
C GLU A 418 -14.00 -17.62 -13.20
N GLN A 419 -13.76 -16.35 -13.58
CA GLN A 419 -14.62 -15.22 -13.23
C GLN A 419 -15.56 -14.79 -14.36
N TRP A 420 -15.53 -15.48 -15.50
CA TRP A 420 -16.42 -15.19 -16.60
C TRP A 420 -17.86 -15.60 -16.28
N TYR A 421 -18.75 -14.61 -16.25
CA TYR A 421 -20.16 -14.78 -16.00
C TYR A 421 -20.95 -14.65 -17.29
N GLU A 422 -21.62 -15.72 -17.69
CA GLU A 422 -22.45 -15.76 -18.88
C GLU A 422 -23.82 -16.38 -18.57
N ASN A 423 -24.80 -15.54 -18.28
CA ASN A 423 -26.18 -15.92 -18.03
C ASN A 423 -27.12 -14.92 -18.68
N PRO A 424 -27.63 -15.17 -19.89
CA PRO A 424 -28.57 -14.25 -20.56
C PRO A 424 -29.86 -13.99 -19.77
N GLY A 425 -30.18 -14.80 -18.79
CA GLY A 425 -31.32 -14.65 -17.89
C GLY A 425 -31.02 -13.86 -16.61
N ASP A 426 -29.83 -13.23 -16.47
CA ASP A 426 -29.52 -12.41 -15.30
C ASP A 426 -30.50 -11.24 -15.17
N PRO A 427 -31.26 -11.15 -14.05
CA PRO A 427 -32.32 -10.14 -13.92
C PRO A 427 -31.76 -8.70 -13.78
N PHE A 428 -30.46 -8.57 -13.54
CA PHE A 428 -29.78 -7.28 -13.36
C PHE A 428 -29.02 -6.81 -14.61
N GLY A 429 -28.99 -7.62 -15.68
CA GLY A 429 -28.28 -7.27 -16.92
C GLY A 429 -26.76 -7.24 -16.79
N ARG A 430 -26.16 -8.09 -15.95
CA ARG A 430 -24.71 -8.14 -15.70
C ARG A 430 -23.97 -9.12 -16.62
N SER A 431 -24.63 -9.74 -17.54
CA SER A 431 -24.07 -10.78 -18.41
C SER A 431 -24.01 -10.30 -19.87
N PRO A 432 -22.90 -10.58 -20.60
CA PRO A 432 -21.67 -11.23 -20.12
C PRO A 432 -20.75 -10.28 -19.34
N SER A 433 -19.98 -10.79 -18.37
CA SER A 433 -19.00 -9.97 -17.63
C SER A 433 -17.91 -10.81 -16.96
N VAL A 434 -16.85 -10.12 -16.51
CA VAL A 434 -15.92 -10.63 -15.51
C VAL A 434 -16.40 -10.11 -14.16
N ILE A 435 -16.90 -10.99 -13.31
CA ILE A 435 -17.56 -10.63 -12.04
C ILE A 435 -16.64 -10.92 -10.85
N THR A 436 -16.92 -10.27 -9.72
CA THR A 436 -16.24 -10.54 -8.45
C THR A 436 -16.27 -12.02 -8.08
N TYR A 437 -15.18 -12.52 -7.50
CA TYR A 437 -14.99 -13.93 -7.18
C TYR A 437 -14.72 -14.14 -5.69
N ASP A 438 -15.30 -15.20 -5.13
CA ASP A 438 -15.02 -15.68 -3.78
C ASP A 438 -14.09 -16.89 -3.86
N TYR A 439 -12.81 -16.67 -3.58
CA TYR A 439 -11.77 -17.70 -3.68
C TYR A 439 -11.91 -18.81 -2.61
N GLU A 440 -12.48 -18.49 -1.45
CA GLU A 440 -12.72 -19.50 -0.41
C GLU A 440 -13.85 -20.47 -0.82
N LYS A 441 -14.86 -19.97 -1.53
CA LYS A 441 -15.97 -20.76 -2.05
C LYS A 441 -15.73 -21.28 -3.48
N MET A 442 -14.65 -20.81 -4.13
CA MET A 442 -14.32 -21.15 -5.51
C MET A 442 -15.47 -20.87 -6.49
N GLN A 443 -16.09 -19.68 -6.39
CA GLN A 443 -17.22 -19.30 -7.23
C GLN A 443 -17.37 -17.79 -7.40
N PRO A 444 -18.00 -17.34 -8.50
CA PRO A 444 -18.42 -15.95 -8.66
C PRO A 444 -19.40 -15.49 -7.57
N VAL A 445 -19.29 -14.20 -7.17
CA VAL A 445 -20.20 -13.55 -6.23
C VAL A 445 -21.35 -12.92 -7.00
N LEU A 446 -22.44 -13.65 -7.13
CA LEU A 446 -23.64 -13.21 -7.86
C LEU A 446 -24.56 -12.34 -7.02
N GLU A 447 -24.51 -12.50 -5.71
CA GLU A 447 -25.32 -11.79 -4.73
C GLU A 447 -24.48 -11.43 -3.50
N ASP A 448 -24.69 -10.23 -2.96
CA ASP A 448 -24.12 -9.79 -1.69
C ASP A 448 -25.05 -8.70 -1.10
N SER A 449 -25.15 -8.62 0.21
CA SER A 449 -25.90 -7.56 0.90
C SER A 449 -25.33 -6.17 0.57
N ARG A 450 -24.09 -6.08 0.11
CA ARG A 450 -23.42 -4.88 -0.37
C ARG A 450 -23.58 -4.81 -1.88
N ALA A 451 -24.51 -3.97 -2.35
CA ALA A 451 -24.87 -3.88 -3.76
C ALA A 451 -23.67 -3.62 -4.69
N TRP A 452 -22.63 -2.95 -4.21
CA TRP A 452 -21.42 -2.68 -5.03
C TRP A 452 -20.57 -3.92 -5.31
N ILE A 453 -20.59 -4.96 -4.47
CA ILE A 453 -19.79 -6.18 -4.69
C ILE A 453 -20.29 -6.95 -5.92
N ALA A 454 -21.62 -7.10 -6.04
CA ALA A 454 -22.25 -7.81 -7.14
C ALA A 454 -22.65 -6.90 -8.31
N GLY A 455 -22.36 -5.60 -8.24
CA GLY A 455 -22.97 -4.56 -9.05
C GLY A 455 -22.18 -4.08 -10.27
N LEU A 456 -20.94 -4.51 -10.46
CA LEU A 456 -20.04 -4.24 -11.58
C LEU A 456 -19.59 -2.77 -11.78
N SER A 457 -20.08 -1.80 -11.04
CA SER A 457 -19.76 -0.38 -11.31
C SER A 457 -18.82 0.27 -10.33
N ASP A 458 -19.02 0.03 -9.02
CA ASP A 458 -18.17 0.51 -7.94
C ASP A 458 -16.89 -0.35 -7.87
N GLU A 459 -15.81 0.15 -7.28
CA GLU A 459 -14.52 -0.56 -7.25
C GLU A 459 -14.64 -2.01 -6.78
N GLY A 460 -15.49 -2.29 -5.78
CA GLY A 460 -15.70 -3.65 -5.27
C GLY A 460 -16.36 -4.61 -6.27
N GLY A 461 -17.02 -4.10 -7.31
CA GLY A 461 -17.62 -4.88 -8.39
C GLY A 461 -16.93 -4.69 -9.74
N ALA A 462 -16.32 -3.52 -9.96
CA ALA A 462 -15.62 -3.20 -11.20
C ALA A 462 -14.21 -3.79 -11.27
N GLY A 463 -13.55 -3.99 -10.12
CA GLY A 463 -12.13 -4.30 -10.06
C GLY A 463 -11.70 -5.49 -10.92
N SER A 464 -12.53 -6.52 -11.01
CA SER A 464 -12.22 -7.71 -11.81
C SER A 464 -12.18 -7.40 -13.32
N TRP A 465 -13.19 -6.72 -13.88
CA TRP A 465 -13.19 -6.41 -15.30
C TRP A 465 -12.25 -5.27 -15.66
N VAL A 466 -11.97 -4.32 -14.73
CA VAL A 466 -10.90 -3.32 -14.90
C VAL A 466 -9.55 -4.00 -15.07
N ALA A 467 -9.22 -4.94 -14.18
CA ALA A 467 -7.98 -5.72 -14.29
C ALA A 467 -7.91 -6.49 -15.63
N ALA A 468 -9.03 -7.10 -16.06
CA ALA A 468 -9.09 -7.82 -17.34
C ALA A 468 -8.86 -6.89 -18.54
N MET A 469 -9.46 -5.68 -18.55
CA MET A 469 -9.23 -4.68 -19.60
C MET A 469 -7.78 -4.18 -19.60
N MET A 470 -7.23 -3.82 -18.43
CA MET A 470 -5.85 -3.34 -18.31
C MET A 470 -4.83 -4.43 -18.66
N LYS A 471 -5.15 -5.70 -18.44
CA LYS A 471 -4.32 -6.81 -18.90
C LYS A 471 -4.27 -6.87 -20.44
N GLN A 472 -5.37 -6.60 -21.14
CA GLN A 472 -5.36 -6.53 -22.62
C GLN A 472 -4.55 -5.34 -23.13
N PHE A 473 -4.48 -4.24 -22.40
CA PHE A 473 -3.58 -3.13 -22.73
C PHE A 473 -2.10 -3.53 -22.67
N LEU A 474 -1.71 -4.36 -21.70
CA LEU A 474 -0.32 -4.78 -21.50
C LEU A 474 0.08 -5.99 -22.38
N GLN A 475 -0.80 -6.97 -22.42
CA GLN A 475 -0.57 -8.26 -23.06
C GLN A 475 -1.88 -8.77 -23.68
N PRO A 476 -2.25 -8.23 -24.86
CA PRO A 476 -3.47 -8.65 -25.54
C PRO A 476 -3.41 -10.13 -25.96
N GLU A 477 -4.49 -10.86 -25.63
CA GLU A 477 -4.68 -12.24 -26.01
C GLU A 477 -6.07 -12.42 -26.65
N MET A 478 -6.16 -12.96 -27.89
CA MET A 478 -7.39 -12.93 -28.67
C MET A 478 -8.60 -13.56 -27.96
N LYS A 479 -8.43 -14.72 -27.32
CA LYS A 479 -9.56 -15.38 -26.65
C LYS A 479 -10.10 -14.59 -25.46
N GLU A 480 -9.21 -13.95 -24.72
CA GLU A 480 -9.59 -13.07 -23.62
C GLU A 480 -10.23 -11.79 -24.16
N LEU A 481 -9.62 -11.22 -25.20
CA LEU A 481 -10.10 -9.99 -25.81
C LEU A 481 -11.49 -10.15 -26.45
N GLU A 482 -11.79 -11.28 -27.08
CA GLU A 482 -13.14 -11.58 -27.58
C GLU A 482 -14.20 -11.51 -26.46
N LYS A 483 -13.90 -12.03 -25.26
CA LYS A 483 -14.78 -11.92 -24.10
C LYS A 483 -14.88 -10.48 -23.61
N MET A 484 -13.77 -9.76 -23.56
CA MET A 484 -13.76 -8.36 -23.11
C MET A 484 -14.51 -7.43 -24.10
N ARG A 485 -14.45 -7.68 -25.40
CA ARG A 485 -15.25 -6.98 -26.42
C ARG A 485 -16.74 -7.22 -26.22
N ARG A 486 -17.15 -8.47 -25.97
CA ARG A 486 -18.54 -8.80 -25.64
C ARG A 486 -18.99 -8.08 -24.37
N PHE A 487 -18.23 -8.17 -23.30
CA PHE A 487 -18.51 -7.41 -22.06
C PHE A 487 -18.68 -5.91 -22.34
N TYR A 488 -17.75 -5.31 -23.11
CA TYR A 488 -17.77 -3.89 -23.44
C TYR A 488 -19.04 -3.48 -24.17
N PHE A 489 -19.44 -4.20 -25.22
CA PHE A 489 -20.58 -3.81 -26.07
C PHE A 489 -21.93 -4.32 -25.54
N GLU A 490 -21.99 -5.40 -24.80
CA GLU A 490 -23.23 -6.00 -24.34
C GLU A 490 -23.60 -5.59 -22.89
N THR A 491 -22.60 -5.26 -22.05
CA THR A 491 -22.84 -4.99 -20.62
C THR A 491 -22.35 -3.60 -20.17
N LEU A 492 -21.16 -3.16 -20.61
CA LEU A 492 -20.63 -1.87 -20.17
C LEU A 492 -21.37 -0.71 -20.85
N TRP A 493 -21.34 -0.66 -22.20
CA TRP A 493 -21.96 0.40 -22.98
C TRP A 493 -23.48 0.19 -23.09
N GLY A 494 -24.27 1.06 -22.49
CA GLY A 494 -25.73 0.94 -22.34
C GLY A 494 -26.19 0.28 -21.03
N GLY A 495 -25.35 -0.59 -20.44
CA GLY A 495 -25.62 -1.25 -19.16
C GLY A 495 -25.00 -0.48 -17.99
N ILE A 496 -23.71 -0.64 -17.71
CA ILE A 496 -23.02 0.09 -16.64
C ILE A 496 -23.03 1.58 -16.89
N GLN A 497 -22.77 2.01 -18.11
CA GLN A 497 -22.82 3.40 -18.55
C GLN A 497 -24.06 3.67 -19.41
N TYR A 498 -24.71 4.80 -19.17
CA TYR A 498 -25.80 5.25 -20.03
C TYR A 498 -25.27 5.72 -21.40
N ASP A 499 -25.79 5.17 -22.47
CA ASP A 499 -25.43 5.47 -23.85
C ASP A 499 -26.34 6.52 -24.52
N THR A 500 -27.50 6.79 -23.90
CA THR A 500 -28.53 7.68 -24.43
C THR A 500 -29.21 8.54 -23.36
N GLY A 501 -30.02 9.51 -23.81
CA GLY A 501 -30.85 10.34 -22.96
C GLY A 501 -30.06 11.42 -22.19
N ASN A 502 -30.68 11.98 -21.17
CA ASN A 502 -30.13 13.08 -20.37
C ASN A 502 -29.03 12.63 -19.36
N ARG A 503 -28.84 11.32 -19.20
CA ARG A 503 -27.79 10.73 -18.40
C ARG A 503 -26.68 10.12 -19.24
N ARG A 504 -26.67 10.38 -20.56
CA ARG A 504 -25.62 9.84 -21.43
C ARG A 504 -24.23 10.09 -20.85
N TYR A 505 -23.33 9.12 -20.96
CA TYR A 505 -22.00 9.06 -20.37
C TYR A 505 -21.95 8.95 -18.84
N GLY A 506 -23.09 9.09 -18.15
CA GLY A 506 -23.18 8.85 -16.72
C GLY A 506 -23.01 7.37 -16.39
N VAL A 507 -22.29 7.07 -15.32
CA VAL A 507 -22.02 5.70 -14.85
C VAL A 507 -22.97 5.38 -13.69
N ARG A 508 -23.70 4.26 -13.80
CA ARG A 508 -24.58 3.78 -12.74
C ARG A 508 -23.77 3.43 -11.50
N LYS A 509 -24.35 3.66 -10.34
CA LYS A 509 -23.72 3.29 -9.08
C LYS A 509 -23.59 1.78 -8.93
N SER A 510 -24.58 1.02 -9.42
CA SER A 510 -24.58 -0.45 -9.45
C SER A 510 -25.60 -0.98 -10.45
N LEU A 511 -25.34 -2.15 -11.03
CA LEU A 511 -26.38 -2.90 -11.75
C LEU A 511 -27.18 -3.79 -10.79
N PHE A 512 -26.57 -4.30 -9.72
CA PHE A 512 -27.26 -5.06 -8.69
C PHE A 512 -27.99 -4.12 -7.71
N TYR A 513 -29.18 -4.47 -7.31
CA TYR A 513 -30.01 -3.75 -6.33
C TYR A 513 -30.92 -4.70 -5.57
N TYR A 514 -31.43 -4.28 -4.43
CA TYR A 514 -32.39 -5.05 -3.63
C TYR A 514 -33.79 -4.40 -3.64
N GLU A 515 -34.73 -5.02 -4.38
CA GLU A 515 -36.15 -4.63 -4.49
C GLU A 515 -37.01 -5.89 -4.57
N PRO A 516 -37.21 -6.63 -3.46
CA PRO A 516 -37.88 -7.92 -3.48
C PRO A 516 -39.32 -7.87 -3.95
N ASP A 517 -40.02 -6.73 -3.77
CA ASP A 517 -41.41 -6.55 -4.22
C ASP A 517 -41.53 -6.35 -5.74
N GLU A 518 -40.45 -5.94 -6.43
CA GLU A 518 -40.42 -5.68 -7.87
C GLU A 518 -39.80 -6.81 -8.68
N MET A 519 -39.07 -7.72 -8.01
CA MET A 519 -38.32 -8.79 -8.67
C MET A 519 -39.06 -10.12 -8.56
N PRO A 520 -38.81 -11.06 -9.50
CA PRO A 520 -39.39 -12.41 -9.44
C PRO A 520 -39.06 -13.13 -8.13
N GLU A 521 -39.99 -13.97 -7.65
CA GLU A 521 -39.75 -14.82 -6.47
C GLU A 521 -38.50 -15.69 -6.67
N GLY A 522 -37.63 -15.74 -5.66
CA GLY A 522 -36.36 -16.48 -5.71
C GLY A 522 -35.20 -15.75 -6.39
N THR A 523 -35.35 -14.47 -6.72
CA THR A 523 -34.24 -13.64 -7.24
C THR A 523 -33.15 -13.41 -6.17
N TYR A 524 -33.56 -13.34 -4.91
CA TYR A 524 -32.66 -13.09 -3.77
C TYR A 524 -32.58 -14.29 -2.85
N SER A 525 -31.37 -14.63 -2.42
CA SER A 525 -31.12 -15.70 -1.46
C SER A 525 -31.63 -15.34 -0.07
N GLU A 526 -32.32 -16.27 0.58
CA GLU A 526 -32.75 -16.15 1.97
C GLU A 526 -31.57 -16.21 2.96
N ASP A 527 -30.41 -16.72 2.53
CA ASP A 527 -29.22 -16.85 3.36
C ASP A 527 -28.46 -15.51 3.51
N ILE A 528 -28.82 -14.47 2.74
CA ILE A 528 -28.20 -13.16 2.74
C ILE A 528 -29.06 -12.15 3.50
N ASN A 529 -28.49 -11.50 4.49
CA ASN A 529 -29.16 -10.41 5.19
C ASN A 529 -29.10 -9.11 4.37
N TYR A 530 -30.18 -8.75 3.71
CA TYR A 530 -30.32 -7.49 2.97
C TYR A 530 -30.86 -6.32 3.81
N GLU A 531 -31.17 -6.53 5.10
CA GLU A 531 -31.58 -5.45 6.02
C GLU A 531 -30.37 -4.60 6.45
N THR A 532 -29.65 -4.05 5.48
CA THR A 532 -28.44 -3.22 5.68
C THR A 532 -28.53 -1.95 4.84
N TRP A 533 -27.80 -0.92 5.23
CA TRP A 533 -27.68 0.31 4.43
C TRP A 533 -27.04 0.07 3.05
N ALA A 534 -26.31 -1.02 2.91
CA ALA A 534 -25.53 -1.37 1.73
C ALA A 534 -26.36 -2.11 0.66
N ALA A 535 -27.55 -2.62 1.02
CA ALA A 535 -28.49 -3.20 0.07
C ALA A 535 -29.28 -2.08 -0.63
N TRP A 536 -28.64 -1.44 -1.60
CA TRP A 536 -29.23 -0.29 -2.28
C TRP A 536 -30.50 -0.63 -3.06
N PRO A 537 -31.56 0.22 -2.94
CA PRO A 537 -32.74 0.10 -3.79
C PRO A 537 -32.38 0.49 -5.24
N ARG A 538 -33.18 0.06 -6.18
CA ARG A 538 -32.99 0.29 -7.63
C ARG A 538 -32.72 1.76 -7.98
N ARG A 539 -33.49 2.69 -7.40
CA ARG A 539 -33.30 4.13 -7.61
C ARG A 539 -31.89 4.62 -7.26
N GLU A 540 -31.32 4.10 -6.18
CA GLU A 540 -29.97 4.46 -5.74
C GLU A 540 -28.93 3.79 -6.64
N ALA A 541 -29.09 2.52 -6.96
CA ALA A 541 -28.21 1.77 -7.84
C ALA A 541 -28.13 2.39 -9.26
N GLU A 542 -29.24 2.85 -9.80
CA GLU A 542 -29.31 3.52 -11.11
C GLU A 542 -28.84 4.98 -11.10
N SER A 543 -28.48 5.56 -9.94
CA SER A 543 -27.98 6.93 -9.86
C SER A 543 -26.58 7.06 -10.48
N THR A 544 -26.21 8.27 -10.91
CA THR A 544 -24.93 8.58 -11.57
C THR A 544 -24.02 9.44 -10.72
N GLY A 545 -24.35 9.63 -9.43
CA GLY A 545 -23.69 10.58 -8.53
C GLY A 545 -22.42 10.07 -7.85
N ARG A 546 -21.92 8.86 -8.16
CA ARG A 546 -20.69 8.31 -7.59
C ARG A 546 -19.52 8.47 -8.56
N SER A 547 -18.68 9.48 -8.33
CA SER A 547 -17.57 9.81 -9.23
C SER A 547 -16.52 8.71 -9.35
N TYR A 548 -16.29 7.94 -8.29
CA TYR A 548 -15.29 6.87 -8.25
C TYR A 548 -15.51 5.76 -9.28
N ASN A 549 -16.72 5.63 -9.83
CA ASN A 549 -17.05 4.64 -10.86
C ASN A 549 -16.60 5.08 -12.27
N TYR A 550 -16.39 6.37 -12.50
CA TYR A 550 -16.11 6.93 -13.84
C TYR A 550 -14.70 6.62 -14.36
N PRO A 551 -13.63 6.64 -13.53
CA PRO A 551 -12.30 6.25 -13.98
C PRO A 551 -12.25 4.84 -14.56
N HIS A 552 -12.95 3.89 -13.95
CA HIS A 552 -13.03 2.50 -14.42
C HIS A 552 -13.56 2.41 -15.87
N VAL A 553 -14.66 3.11 -16.13
CA VAL A 553 -15.28 3.12 -17.46
C VAL A 553 -14.43 3.91 -18.46
N ALA A 554 -13.85 5.03 -18.03
CA ALA A 554 -12.92 5.81 -18.86
C ALA A 554 -11.69 4.99 -19.24
N ALA A 555 -11.15 4.19 -18.31
CA ALA A 555 -10.04 3.27 -18.57
C ALA A 555 -10.42 2.20 -19.59
N ALA A 556 -11.63 1.62 -19.50
CA ALA A 556 -12.10 0.64 -20.46
C ALA A 556 -12.20 1.26 -21.88
N HIS A 557 -12.78 2.46 -22.03
CA HIS A 557 -12.81 3.16 -23.31
C HIS A 557 -11.41 3.45 -23.85
N TRP A 558 -10.52 3.91 -22.98
CA TRP A 558 -9.14 4.21 -23.36
C TRP A 558 -8.36 2.95 -23.78
N VAL A 559 -8.56 1.82 -23.11
CA VAL A 559 -7.94 0.55 -23.54
C VAL A 559 -8.44 0.13 -24.93
N MET A 560 -9.74 0.23 -25.19
CA MET A 560 -10.31 -0.08 -26.50
C MET A 560 -9.78 0.86 -27.58
N TYR A 561 -9.62 2.17 -27.26
CA TYR A 561 -8.94 3.11 -28.15
C TYR A 561 -7.50 2.65 -28.46
N ARG A 562 -6.71 2.31 -27.44
CA ARG A 562 -5.31 1.92 -27.61
C ARG A 562 -5.18 0.67 -28.46
N LEU A 563 -6.02 -0.33 -28.26
CA LEU A 563 -6.05 -1.57 -29.02
C LEU A 563 -6.46 -1.32 -30.50
N SER A 564 -7.57 -0.62 -30.72
CA SER A 564 -8.08 -0.29 -32.05
C SER A 564 -7.12 0.58 -32.86
N ARG A 565 -6.38 1.47 -32.20
CA ARG A 565 -5.48 2.45 -32.84
C ARG A 565 -4.11 1.90 -33.21
N ASN A 566 -3.60 0.95 -32.44
CA ASN A 566 -2.21 0.52 -32.54
C ASN A 566 -2.02 -0.92 -33.05
N HIS A 567 -3.12 -1.68 -33.15
CA HIS A 567 -3.09 -3.08 -33.56
C HIS A 567 -4.10 -3.36 -34.69
N GLU A 568 -3.84 -4.40 -35.47
CA GLU A 568 -4.73 -4.83 -36.56
C GLU A 568 -5.62 -6.00 -36.09
N GLY A 569 -6.94 -5.91 -36.33
CA GLY A 569 -7.90 -7.00 -36.09
C GLY A 569 -8.23 -7.29 -34.63
N TYR A 570 -7.71 -6.54 -33.67
CA TYR A 570 -8.09 -6.71 -32.25
C TYR A 570 -9.45 -6.12 -31.92
N VAL A 571 -9.77 -4.93 -32.47
CA VAL A 571 -11.04 -4.23 -32.26
C VAL A 571 -11.49 -3.62 -33.59
N GLU A 572 -12.62 -4.07 -34.11
CA GLU A 572 -13.15 -3.67 -35.43
C GLU A 572 -14.59 -3.13 -35.37
N GLU A 573 -15.28 -3.25 -34.23
CA GLU A 573 -16.70 -2.88 -34.07
C GLU A 573 -16.94 -1.37 -34.17
N ARG A 574 -15.96 -0.58 -33.78
CA ARG A 574 -15.96 0.87 -33.87
C ARG A 574 -14.56 1.37 -34.25
N SER A 575 -14.49 2.58 -34.81
CA SER A 575 -13.23 3.26 -35.07
C SER A 575 -12.59 3.75 -33.75
N TRP A 576 -11.29 3.94 -33.75
CA TRP A 576 -10.52 4.33 -32.56
C TRP A 576 -10.94 5.68 -31.98
N ASP A 577 -11.34 6.64 -32.82
CA ASP A 577 -11.82 7.97 -32.43
C ASP A 577 -13.09 7.88 -31.60
N TRP A 578 -14.04 7.00 -31.96
CA TRP A 578 -15.24 6.77 -31.19
C TRP A 578 -14.94 6.36 -29.73
N PHE A 579 -13.95 5.51 -29.50
CA PHE A 579 -13.55 5.10 -28.17
C PHE A 579 -12.92 6.25 -27.37
N LEU A 580 -12.04 7.04 -28.01
CA LEU A 580 -11.36 8.16 -27.36
C LEU A 580 -12.35 9.30 -27.02
N GLU A 581 -13.33 9.57 -27.91
CA GLU A 581 -14.43 10.49 -27.64
C GLU A 581 -15.26 10.06 -26.42
N ASN A 582 -15.62 8.76 -26.33
CA ASN A 582 -16.37 8.26 -25.18
C ASN A 582 -15.55 8.31 -23.88
N ALA A 583 -14.26 8.05 -23.92
CA ALA A 583 -13.38 8.23 -22.77
C ALA A 583 -13.38 9.69 -22.28
N CYS A 584 -13.25 10.65 -23.20
CA CYS A 584 -13.30 12.08 -22.90
C CYS A 584 -14.65 12.50 -22.28
N HIS A 585 -15.75 12.14 -22.93
CA HIS A 585 -17.08 12.49 -22.42
C HIS A 585 -17.43 11.81 -21.10
N THR A 586 -16.88 10.62 -20.83
CA THR A 586 -17.00 9.96 -19.51
C THR A 586 -16.33 10.79 -18.41
N ALA A 587 -15.12 11.30 -18.67
CA ALA A 587 -14.41 12.16 -17.73
C ALA A 587 -15.14 13.48 -17.46
N ILE A 588 -15.71 14.11 -18.50
CA ILE A 588 -16.52 15.34 -18.38
C ILE A 588 -17.81 15.06 -17.60
N ALA A 589 -18.52 13.98 -17.95
CA ALA A 589 -19.77 13.58 -17.28
C ALA A 589 -19.58 13.28 -15.79
N MET A 590 -18.41 12.80 -15.36
CA MET A 590 -18.08 12.66 -13.94
C MET A 590 -18.26 13.98 -13.19
N VAL A 591 -17.71 15.06 -13.72
CA VAL A 591 -17.77 16.37 -13.05
C VAL A 591 -19.19 16.95 -13.11
N GLU A 592 -19.91 16.74 -14.20
CA GLU A 592 -21.27 17.24 -14.39
C GLU A 592 -22.33 16.49 -13.59
N GLN A 593 -22.23 15.16 -13.52
CA GLN A 593 -23.27 14.30 -12.94
C GLN A 593 -22.94 13.79 -11.52
N ALA A 594 -21.65 13.77 -11.15
CA ALA A 594 -21.16 13.31 -9.84
C ALA A 594 -20.36 14.39 -9.08
N GLY A 595 -20.67 15.66 -9.26
CA GLY A 595 -19.88 16.81 -8.81
C GLY A 595 -19.56 16.86 -7.31
N HIS A 596 -20.38 16.21 -6.46
CA HIS A 596 -20.09 16.18 -5.01
C HIS A 596 -18.78 15.46 -4.70
N TYR A 597 -18.57 14.25 -5.24
CA TYR A 597 -17.35 13.48 -5.02
C TYR A 597 -16.25 13.78 -6.04
N ALA A 598 -16.59 14.33 -7.22
CA ALA A 598 -15.61 14.71 -8.24
C ALA A 598 -14.64 15.83 -7.80
N ARG A 599 -14.92 16.52 -6.69
CA ARG A 599 -13.99 17.48 -6.07
C ARG A 599 -12.77 16.82 -5.44
N PHE A 600 -12.83 15.54 -5.13
CA PHE A 600 -11.71 14.76 -4.59
C PHE A 600 -10.88 14.17 -5.73
N GLY A 601 -9.62 13.84 -5.47
CA GLY A 601 -8.84 12.97 -6.34
C GLY A 601 -9.52 11.61 -6.47
N GLN A 602 -9.56 11.09 -7.69
CA GLN A 602 -10.15 9.78 -7.95
C GLN A 602 -9.08 8.70 -8.01
N MET A 603 -9.37 7.52 -7.49
CA MET A 603 -8.55 6.35 -7.79
C MET A 603 -8.54 6.10 -9.31
N GLU A 604 -7.41 5.74 -9.87
CA GLU A 604 -7.19 5.62 -11.32
C GLU A 604 -7.36 6.97 -12.09
N GLY A 605 -7.48 8.10 -11.37
CA GLY A 605 -7.78 9.40 -11.99
C GLY A 605 -6.70 9.91 -12.94
N THR A 606 -5.50 9.38 -12.88
CA THR A 606 -4.43 9.62 -13.88
C THR A 606 -4.90 9.25 -15.29
N ILE A 607 -5.88 8.37 -15.46
CA ILE A 607 -6.46 8.02 -16.77
C ILE A 607 -6.97 9.24 -17.52
N PHE A 608 -7.54 10.22 -16.81
CA PHE A 608 -8.06 11.43 -17.42
C PHE A 608 -6.97 12.28 -18.08
N LEU A 609 -5.78 12.33 -17.46
CA LEU A 609 -4.61 12.96 -18.08
C LEU A 609 -4.11 12.16 -19.29
N MET A 610 -4.12 10.83 -19.23
CA MET A 610 -3.75 10.00 -20.40
C MET A 610 -4.68 10.22 -21.57
N ILE A 611 -6.00 10.34 -21.32
CA ILE A 611 -6.99 10.66 -22.34
C ILE A 611 -6.68 12.02 -22.94
N LEU A 612 -6.45 13.07 -22.14
CA LEU A 612 -6.12 14.40 -22.62
C LEU A 612 -4.86 14.41 -23.51
N LEU A 613 -3.81 13.75 -23.09
CA LEU A 613 -2.57 13.65 -23.86
C LEU A 613 -2.79 12.93 -25.19
N ASP A 614 -3.62 11.90 -25.23
CA ASP A 614 -3.93 11.19 -26.46
C ASP A 614 -4.87 12.01 -27.39
N LEU A 615 -5.83 12.80 -26.84
CA LEU A 615 -6.61 13.76 -27.62
C LEU A 615 -5.69 14.79 -28.33
N HIS A 616 -4.71 15.34 -27.62
CA HIS A 616 -3.71 16.23 -28.22
C HIS A 616 -2.91 15.55 -29.32
N ARG A 617 -2.45 14.32 -29.08
CA ARG A 617 -1.68 13.53 -30.06
C ARG A 617 -2.47 13.20 -31.32
N GLU A 618 -3.76 12.95 -31.22
CA GLU A 618 -4.65 12.67 -32.33
C GLU A 618 -5.19 13.95 -33.00
N GLY A 619 -4.91 15.14 -32.43
CA GLY A 619 -5.36 16.42 -32.98
C GLY A 619 -6.83 16.72 -32.73
N MET A 620 -7.44 16.09 -31.74
CA MET A 620 -8.85 16.31 -31.33
C MET A 620 -8.96 17.53 -30.42
N THR A 621 -8.59 18.70 -30.94
CA THR A 621 -8.32 19.92 -30.18
C THR A 621 -9.53 20.40 -29.37
N GLU A 622 -10.72 20.39 -29.94
CA GLU A 622 -11.94 20.87 -29.27
C GLU A 622 -12.27 20.05 -28.02
N LEU A 623 -12.19 18.72 -28.11
CA LEU A 623 -12.39 17.82 -26.97
C LEU A 623 -11.28 17.94 -25.93
N ALA A 624 -10.03 18.11 -26.38
CA ALA A 624 -8.91 18.33 -25.49
C ALA A 624 -9.08 19.62 -24.67
N GLU A 625 -9.46 20.74 -25.31
CA GLU A 625 -9.72 22.01 -24.63
C GLU A 625 -10.89 21.90 -23.63
N GLU A 626 -11.95 21.18 -23.99
CA GLU A 626 -13.10 20.96 -23.10
C GLU A 626 -12.70 20.19 -21.85
N LEU A 627 -12.01 19.04 -22.01
CA LEU A 627 -11.53 18.21 -20.91
C LEU A 627 -10.53 18.97 -20.02
N GLU A 628 -9.57 19.67 -20.63
CA GLU A 628 -8.58 20.46 -19.92
C GLU A 628 -9.23 21.56 -19.05
N ASN A 629 -10.21 22.26 -19.59
CA ASN A 629 -10.96 23.30 -18.86
C ASN A 629 -11.74 22.72 -17.66
N VAL A 630 -12.29 21.53 -17.77
CA VAL A 630 -13.00 20.86 -16.69
C VAL A 630 -12.01 20.44 -15.59
N MET A 631 -10.89 19.83 -15.98
CA MET A 631 -9.89 19.36 -15.03
C MET A 631 -9.11 20.50 -14.37
N LYS A 632 -8.90 21.62 -15.09
CA LYS A 632 -8.29 22.84 -14.53
C LYS A 632 -9.02 23.34 -13.29
N LYS A 633 -10.36 23.33 -13.30
CA LYS A 633 -11.17 23.76 -12.15
C LYS A 633 -10.96 22.86 -10.92
N ARG A 634 -10.75 21.57 -11.12
CA ARG A 634 -10.42 20.62 -10.04
C ARG A 634 -9.01 20.87 -9.52
N ALA A 635 -8.05 21.04 -10.41
CA ALA A 635 -6.67 21.35 -10.04
C ALA A 635 -6.56 22.69 -9.28
N ASP A 636 -7.29 23.74 -9.69
CA ASP A 636 -7.34 25.03 -9.01
C ASP A 636 -7.91 24.93 -7.59
N LEU A 637 -8.91 24.06 -7.38
CA LEU A 637 -9.42 23.76 -6.05
C LEU A 637 -8.33 23.10 -5.20
N TRP A 638 -7.65 22.08 -5.73
CA TRP A 638 -6.58 21.39 -4.97
C TRP A 638 -5.39 22.29 -4.66
N GLU A 639 -4.99 23.18 -5.59
CA GLU A 639 -3.95 24.16 -5.35
C GLU A 639 -4.30 25.08 -4.17
N SER A 640 -5.60 25.40 -3.98
CA SER A 640 -6.07 26.26 -2.89
C SER A 640 -6.08 25.58 -1.51
N LEU A 641 -5.96 24.27 -1.42
CA LEU A 641 -5.99 23.49 -0.18
C LEU A 641 -4.58 23.19 0.31
N SER A 642 -4.36 23.13 1.62
CA SER A 642 -3.08 22.73 2.20
C SER A 642 -2.77 21.26 1.82
N TYR A 643 -3.71 20.38 2.10
CA TYR A 643 -3.64 18.95 1.85
C TYR A 643 -4.87 18.45 1.09
N PRO A 644 -4.82 18.35 -0.25
CA PRO A 644 -5.97 18.00 -1.07
C PRO A 644 -6.22 16.47 -1.17
N PHE A 645 -6.13 15.75 -0.08
CA PHE A 645 -6.15 14.28 -0.01
C PHE A 645 -7.48 13.71 0.51
N GLY A 646 -8.54 14.53 0.53
CA GLY A 646 -9.86 14.10 0.96
C GLY A 646 -10.45 13.07 -0.01
N SER A 647 -11.26 12.18 0.54
CA SER A 647 -12.14 11.29 -0.18
C SER A 647 -13.51 11.29 0.48
N GLU A 648 -14.34 10.29 0.25
CA GLU A 648 -15.53 10.07 1.09
C GLU A 648 -15.16 9.66 2.53
N MET A 649 -13.90 9.25 2.74
CA MET A 649 -13.32 8.94 4.05
C MET A 649 -12.53 10.15 4.59
N PRO A 650 -12.40 10.27 5.92
CA PRO A 650 -11.63 11.36 6.53
C PRO A 650 -10.16 11.41 6.08
N TRP A 651 -9.57 10.26 5.76
CA TRP A 651 -8.26 10.12 5.15
C TRP A 651 -8.19 8.80 4.37
N ASP A 652 -7.54 8.83 3.21
CA ASP A 652 -7.34 7.66 2.35
C ASP A 652 -6.07 7.84 1.52
N SER A 653 -5.43 6.75 1.11
CA SER A 653 -4.27 6.75 0.19
C SER A 653 -4.67 6.76 -1.29
N THR A 654 -5.95 6.93 -1.60
CA THR A 654 -6.47 6.97 -2.96
C THR A 654 -6.64 8.38 -3.49
N GLY A 655 -6.52 8.55 -4.79
CA GLY A 655 -6.71 9.82 -5.49
C GLY A 655 -5.51 10.78 -5.45
N GLN A 656 -4.47 10.53 -4.63
CA GLN A 656 -3.28 11.37 -4.60
C GLN A 656 -2.51 11.32 -5.94
N GLU A 657 -2.54 10.20 -6.62
CA GLU A 657 -1.91 10.07 -7.94
C GLU A 657 -2.52 11.02 -8.97
N GLU A 658 -3.84 11.23 -8.94
CA GLU A 658 -4.53 12.19 -9.79
C GLU A 658 -4.20 13.63 -9.41
N VAL A 659 -4.19 13.93 -8.10
CA VAL A 659 -3.84 15.27 -7.61
C VAL A 659 -2.41 15.65 -8.05
N TYR A 660 -1.46 14.72 -7.91
CA TYR A 660 -0.08 14.94 -8.38
C TYR A 660 -0.04 15.16 -9.90
N ALA A 661 -0.69 14.29 -10.68
CA ALA A 661 -0.66 14.33 -12.14
C ALA A 661 -1.16 15.68 -12.70
N TRP A 662 -2.31 16.16 -12.23
CA TRP A 662 -2.86 17.44 -12.66
C TRP A 662 -2.10 18.64 -12.11
N SER A 663 -1.54 18.55 -10.89
CA SER A 663 -0.68 19.59 -10.34
C SER A 663 0.58 19.78 -11.19
N LYS A 664 1.24 18.69 -11.59
CA LYS A 664 2.39 18.75 -12.52
C LYS A 664 1.99 19.31 -13.88
N TYR A 665 0.88 18.84 -14.44
CA TYR A 665 0.42 19.27 -15.77
C TYR A 665 0.14 20.79 -15.83
N PHE A 666 -0.47 21.36 -14.80
CA PHE A 666 -0.78 22.79 -14.74
C PHE A 666 0.34 23.65 -14.13
N GLY A 667 1.50 23.09 -13.81
CA GLY A 667 2.65 23.82 -13.26
C GLY A 667 2.50 24.21 -11.79
N TYR A 668 1.68 23.49 -11.02
CA TYR A 668 1.54 23.66 -9.57
C TYR A 668 2.57 22.82 -8.82
N ASP A 669 3.86 23.08 -9.10
CA ASP A 669 4.97 22.25 -8.61
C ASP A 669 5.02 22.13 -7.09
N ALA A 670 4.69 23.21 -6.37
CA ALA A 670 4.62 23.19 -4.91
C ALA A 670 3.56 22.18 -4.40
N LYS A 671 2.39 22.12 -5.07
CA LYS A 671 1.33 21.18 -4.72
C LYS A 671 1.67 19.74 -5.11
N ALA A 672 2.32 19.55 -6.23
CA ALA A 672 2.86 18.26 -6.64
C ALA A 672 3.87 17.74 -5.60
N LEU A 673 4.75 18.60 -5.07
CA LEU A 673 5.70 18.22 -4.03
C LEU A 673 5.02 17.87 -2.70
N VAL A 674 4.04 18.65 -2.26
CA VAL A 674 3.22 18.32 -1.06
C VAL A 674 2.58 16.94 -1.20
N THR A 675 2.07 16.64 -2.38
CA THR A 675 1.45 15.34 -2.67
C THR A 675 2.48 14.21 -2.66
N LEU A 676 3.62 14.42 -3.30
CA LEU A 676 4.71 13.44 -3.32
C LEU A 676 5.24 13.14 -1.91
N ASN A 677 5.47 14.17 -1.09
CA ASN A 677 5.94 14.02 0.28
C ASN A 677 4.94 13.23 1.13
N ALA A 678 3.65 13.49 1.00
CA ALA A 678 2.60 12.74 1.69
C ALA A 678 2.59 11.25 1.26
N ILE A 679 2.78 10.96 -0.03
CA ILE A 679 2.90 9.58 -0.55
C ILE A 679 4.14 8.89 0.06
N LEU A 680 5.29 9.55 0.07
CA LEU A 680 6.52 8.99 0.62
C LEU A 680 6.41 8.70 2.13
N ALA A 681 5.56 9.43 2.86
CA ALA A 681 5.34 9.24 4.29
C ALA A 681 4.77 7.85 4.64
N TYR A 682 3.97 7.26 3.75
CA TYR A 682 3.34 5.95 3.99
C TYR A 682 3.82 4.82 3.07
N MET A 683 4.83 5.07 2.25
CA MET A 683 5.46 4.05 1.39
C MET A 683 6.92 3.82 1.82
N PRO A 684 7.19 3.04 2.88
CA PRO A 684 8.52 2.90 3.45
C PRO A 684 9.45 2.04 2.59
N THR A 685 10.77 2.24 2.75
CA THR A 685 11.81 1.34 2.24
C THR A 685 12.29 0.44 3.37
N VAL A 686 11.71 -0.76 3.52
CA VAL A 686 12.10 -1.72 4.55
C VAL A 686 12.43 -3.08 3.93
N PRO A 687 13.36 -3.86 4.50
CA PRO A 687 13.75 -5.18 3.96
C PRO A 687 12.70 -6.27 4.16
N HIS A 688 11.46 -6.00 3.68
CA HIS A 688 10.32 -6.87 3.87
C HIS A 688 9.32 -6.70 2.71
N TRP A 689 9.08 -7.74 1.92
CA TRP A 689 8.24 -7.67 0.72
C TRP A 689 6.84 -7.07 0.97
N GLY A 690 6.27 -7.33 2.15
CA GLY A 690 4.92 -6.89 2.50
C GLY A 690 4.82 -5.42 2.89
N TYR A 691 5.90 -4.80 3.36
CA TYR A 691 5.89 -3.40 3.80
C TYR A 691 6.63 -2.46 2.87
N ASN A 692 7.58 -2.97 2.09
CA ASN A 692 8.40 -2.15 1.19
C ASN A 692 7.56 -1.51 0.08
N GLY A 693 7.48 -0.18 0.05
CA GLY A 693 6.66 0.56 -0.92
C GLY A 693 5.16 0.32 -0.79
N SER A 694 4.70 -0.24 0.34
CA SER A 694 3.29 -0.55 0.56
C SER A 694 2.52 0.68 1.04
N ALA A 695 1.53 1.11 0.27
CA ALA A 695 0.58 2.10 0.71
C ALA A 695 -0.39 1.54 1.75
N ARG A 696 -0.94 2.44 2.60
CA ARG A 696 -1.92 2.04 3.60
C ARG A 696 -3.33 2.36 3.16
N ARG A 697 -4.24 1.50 3.64
CA ARG A 697 -5.66 1.74 3.69
C ARG A 697 -6.17 1.23 5.04
N TYR A 698 -6.83 2.09 5.78
CA TYR A 698 -7.29 1.72 7.11
C TYR A 698 -8.64 1.04 7.13
N TRP A 699 -9.47 1.28 6.14
CA TRP A 699 -10.79 0.71 6.09
C TRP A 699 -10.81 -0.45 5.11
N ASP A 700 -11.42 -1.50 5.55
CA ASP A 700 -11.76 -2.63 4.70
C ASP A 700 -12.94 -3.40 5.26
N PHE A 701 -14.02 -2.70 5.55
CA PHE A 701 -15.26 -3.33 5.92
C PHE A 701 -15.91 -4.09 4.75
N VAL A 702 -15.39 -3.95 3.54
CA VAL A 702 -15.79 -4.77 2.38
C VAL A 702 -15.57 -6.25 2.69
N TYR A 703 -14.46 -6.57 3.35
CA TYR A 703 -14.09 -7.92 3.72
C TYR A 703 -14.44 -8.29 5.18
N ALA A 704 -15.07 -7.39 5.92
CA ALA A 704 -15.40 -7.59 7.34
C ALA A 704 -16.23 -8.86 7.62
N GLY A 705 -16.98 -9.37 6.65
CA GLY A 705 -17.67 -10.65 6.75
C GLY A 705 -16.75 -11.88 6.78
N LYS A 706 -15.50 -11.72 6.33
CA LYS A 706 -14.48 -12.77 6.30
C LYS A 706 -13.40 -12.60 7.37
N LEU A 707 -13.21 -11.37 7.84
CA LEU A 707 -12.24 -11.04 8.88
C LEU A 707 -12.97 -10.48 10.10
N SER A 708 -12.58 -10.96 11.27
CA SER A 708 -13.19 -10.52 12.54
C SER A 708 -12.75 -9.12 12.98
N ARG A 709 -11.84 -8.48 12.25
CA ARG A 709 -11.24 -7.20 12.60
C ARG A 709 -10.80 -6.42 11.36
N ILE A 710 -10.67 -5.11 11.53
CA ILE A 710 -10.04 -4.21 10.56
C ILE A 710 -8.55 -4.16 10.88
N GLU A 711 -7.73 -4.31 9.86
CA GLU A 711 -6.28 -4.24 9.98
C GLU A 711 -5.65 -3.61 8.73
N ARG A 712 -4.38 -3.25 8.83
CA ARG A 712 -3.61 -2.74 7.71
C ARG A 712 -3.53 -3.77 6.60
N GLN A 713 -3.87 -3.37 5.40
CA GLN A 713 -3.71 -4.16 4.19
C GLN A 713 -2.37 -3.85 3.53
N LEU A 714 -1.69 -4.91 3.09
CA LEU A 714 -0.44 -4.83 2.35
C LEU A 714 -0.72 -4.98 0.86
N HIS A 715 -0.08 -4.14 0.07
CA HIS A 715 -0.20 -4.12 -1.39
C HIS A 715 -1.64 -3.96 -1.88
N HIS A 716 -2.42 -3.18 -1.15
CA HIS A 716 -3.71 -2.70 -1.63
C HIS A 716 -3.51 -1.80 -2.88
N TYR A 717 -4.57 -1.51 -3.60
CA TYR A 717 -4.51 -0.70 -4.83
C TYR A 717 -3.70 0.60 -4.67
N GLY A 718 -3.66 1.19 -3.50
CA GLY A 718 -2.86 2.38 -3.22
C GLY A 718 -1.36 2.21 -3.50
N SER A 719 -0.80 1.02 -3.36
CA SER A 719 0.63 0.78 -3.65
C SER A 719 0.95 1.00 -5.13
N GLY A 720 0.17 0.40 -6.03
CA GLY A 720 0.35 0.56 -7.48
C GLY A 720 0.02 1.97 -7.96
N LEU A 721 -1.09 2.56 -7.49
CA LEU A 721 -1.51 3.91 -7.87
C LEU A 721 -0.48 4.97 -7.45
N ASN A 722 -0.03 4.93 -6.20
CA ASN A 722 0.91 5.92 -5.68
C ASN A 722 2.36 5.72 -6.18
N ALA A 723 2.68 4.59 -6.79
CA ALA A 723 3.92 4.43 -7.55
C ALA A 723 3.96 5.29 -8.82
N ILE A 724 2.80 5.72 -9.38
CA ILE A 724 2.74 6.57 -10.59
C ILE A 724 3.45 7.91 -10.36
N PRO A 725 3.11 8.73 -9.35
CA PRO A 725 3.83 9.96 -9.07
C PRO A 725 5.32 9.73 -8.76
N VAL A 726 5.64 8.73 -7.95
CA VAL A 726 7.01 8.44 -7.51
C VAL A 726 7.92 8.11 -8.69
N LEU A 727 7.48 7.25 -9.62
CA LEU A 727 8.25 6.91 -10.80
C LEU A 727 8.24 8.03 -11.86
N SER A 728 7.20 8.85 -11.90
CA SER A 728 7.17 10.05 -12.74
C SER A 728 8.26 11.02 -12.31
N GLU A 729 8.35 11.31 -11.03
CA GLU A 729 9.39 12.19 -10.46
C GLU A 729 10.80 11.60 -10.64
N TYR A 730 10.96 10.28 -10.47
CA TYR A 730 12.24 9.61 -10.74
C TYR A 730 12.70 9.81 -12.19
N ARG A 731 11.80 9.74 -13.17
CA ARG A 731 12.17 9.94 -14.58
C ARG A 731 12.66 11.35 -14.86
N GLU A 732 12.20 12.35 -14.11
CA GLU A 732 12.71 13.72 -14.17
C GLU A 732 14.03 13.88 -13.37
N ASN A 733 14.24 13.04 -12.33
CA ASN A 733 15.38 13.06 -11.42
C ASN A 733 16.09 11.69 -11.36
N PRO A 734 16.78 11.24 -12.42
CA PRO A 734 17.30 9.87 -12.51
C PRO A 734 18.43 9.55 -11.52
N ASP A 735 18.95 10.53 -10.81
CA ASP A 735 19.95 10.34 -9.75
C ASP A 735 19.33 9.97 -8.39
N ASP A 736 18.01 10.04 -8.26
CA ASP A 736 17.29 9.73 -7.02
C ASP A 736 16.94 8.24 -6.92
N LEU A 737 17.89 7.42 -6.50
CA LEU A 737 17.70 5.98 -6.31
C LEU A 737 16.60 5.67 -5.27
N TYR A 738 16.38 6.56 -4.28
CA TYR A 738 15.33 6.38 -3.27
C TYR A 738 13.95 6.33 -3.92
N LEU A 739 13.64 7.26 -4.82
CA LEU A 739 12.37 7.26 -5.57
C LEU A 739 12.20 6.01 -6.43
N LEU A 740 13.27 5.57 -7.12
CA LEU A 740 13.20 4.35 -7.94
C LEU A 740 12.88 3.12 -7.09
N ARG A 741 13.52 2.99 -5.93
CA ARG A 741 13.29 1.88 -4.99
C ARG A 741 11.84 1.82 -4.51
N ILE A 742 11.28 2.95 -4.08
CA ILE A 742 9.88 3.04 -3.61
C ILE A 742 8.90 2.79 -4.75
N GLY A 743 9.06 3.50 -5.86
CA GLY A 743 8.12 3.41 -6.98
C GLY A 743 8.09 2.01 -7.61
N HIS A 744 9.24 1.37 -7.76
CA HIS A 744 9.29 -0.01 -8.24
C HIS A 744 8.67 -0.98 -7.20
N ALA A 745 8.94 -0.81 -5.92
CA ALA A 745 8.35 -1.63 -4.87
C ALA A 745 6.82 -1.53 -4.85
N GLY A 746 6.26 -0.31 -4.95
CA GLY A 746 4.81 -0.11 -5.05
C GLY A 746 4.21 -0.75 -6.31
N THR A 747 4.91 -0.69 -7.44
CA THR A 747 4.52 -1.37 -8.69
C THR A 747 4.47 -2.89 -8.49
N MET A 748 5.52 -3.48 -7.95
CA MET A 748 5.60 -4.94 -7.71
C MET A 748 4.62 -5.40 -6.62
N GLY A 749 4.31 -4.52 -5.65
CA GLY A 749 3.30 -4.77 -4.63
C GLY A 749 1.94 -5.11 -5.22
N ALA A 750 1.54 -4.43 -6.28
CA ALA A 750 0.27 -4.66 -6.95
C ALA A 750 0.11 -6.08 -7.53
N ILE A 751 1.20 -6.78 -7.85
CA ILE A 751 1.16 -8.16 -8.38
C ILE A 751 1.67 -9.21 -7.39
N ALA A 752 2.24 -8.81 -6.26
CA ALA A 752 2.81 -9.73 -5.26
C ALA A 752 1.75 -10.64 -4.62
N ASN A 753 0.50 -10.19 -4.56
CA ASN A 753 -0.60 -10.94 -3.95
C ASN A 753 -1.28 -11.92 -4.92
N ILE A 754 -1.04 -11.83 -6.23
CA ILE A 754 -1.64 -12.75 -7.21
C ILE A 754 -1.21 -14.18 -6.87
N THR A 755 -2.17 -15.08 -6.76
CA THR A 755 -1.90 -16.49 -6.46
C THR A 755 -1.20 -17.18 -7.63
N ARG A 756 -0.69 -18.37 -7.38
CA ARG A 756 0.00 -19.16 -8.41
C ARG A 756 -0.91 -19.52 -9.59
N GLU A 757 -2.22 -19.58 -9.35
CA GLU A 757 -3.26 -19.91 -10.34
C GLU A 757 -3.74 -18.67 -11.12
N GLY A 758 -3.49 -17.46 -10.59
CA GLY A 758 -3.88 -16.19 -11.20
C GLY A 758 -5.05 -15.48 -10.50
N PHE A 759 -5.56 -15.98 -9.37
CA PHE A 759 -6.50 -15.20 -8.56
C PHE A 759 -5.81 -13.95 -7.99
N ALA A 760 -6.48 -12.81 -8.10
CA ALA A 760 -5.95 -11.52 -7.72
C ALA A 760 -6.72 -10.93 -6.53
N PRO A 761 -6.28 -11.16 -5.30
CA PRO A 761 -6.87 -10.53 -4.12
C PRO A 761 -6.51 -9.04 -4.07
N ALA A 762 -7.37 -8.23 -3.46
CA ALA A 762 -7.11 -6.81 -3.26
C ALA A 762 -5.90 -6.58 -2.35
N ALA A 763 -5.74 -7.39 -1.31
CA ALA A 763 -4.70 -7.21 -0.32
C ALA A 763 -4.25 -8.53 0.34
N PHE A 764 -3.15 -8.41 1.05
CA PHE A 764 -2.64 -9.39 2.00
C PHE A 764 -2.69 -8.77 3.40
N HIS A 765 -3.18 -9.49 4.39
CA HIS A 765 -3.38 -8.96 5.74
C HIS A 765 -2.11 -9.00 6.58
N SER A 766 -1.88 -7.93 7.34
CA SER A 766 -0.56 -7.55 7.82
C SER A 766 -0.04 -8.35 9.00
N TYR A 767 -0.86 -9.06 9.76
CA TYR A 767 -0.34 -9.69 10.94
C TYR A 767 -0.58 -11.21 11.10
N PRO A 768 0.21 -11.84 11.97
CA PRO A 768 0.39 -13.29 11.97
C PRO A 768 -0.89 -14.10 12.07
N SER A 769 -1.86 -13.65 12.86
CA SER A 769 -3.10 -14.41 13.07
C SER A 769 -4.01 -14.49 11.84
N THR A 770 -3.79 -13.67 10.84
CA THR A 770 -4.49 -13.72 9.56
C THR A 770 -3.61 -14.15 8.42
N LEU A 771 -2.48 -13.51 8.18
CA LEU A 771 -1.51 -13.76 7.10
C LEU A 771 -2.13 -14.36 5.82
N ARG A 772 -3.36 -13.99 5.53
CA ARG A 772 -4.18 -14.50 4.44
C ARG A 772 -4.37 -13.41 3.41
N ILE A 773 -4.56 -13.83 2.19
CA ILE A 773 -5.06 -12.96 1.13
C ILE A 773 -6.57 -12.74 1.33
N ASP A 774 -7.10 -11.64 0.81
CA ASP A 774 -8.54 -11.46 0.75
C ASP A 774 -9.19 -12.56 -0.07
N GLY A 775 -10.26 -13.14 0.47
CA GLY A 775 -11.00 -14.17 -0.22
C GLY A 775 -11.91 -13.62 -1.33
N ILE A 776 -12.15 -12.31 -1.37
CA ILE A 776 -12.95 -11.62 -2.39
C ILE A 776 -12.07 -10.61 -3.09
N ASN A 777 -12.02 -10.64 -4.41
CA ASN A 777 -11.09 -9.82 -5.20
C ASN A 777 -11.60 -8.46 -5.67
N GLY A 778 -12.75 -7.99 -5.17
CA GLY A 778 -13.44 -6.82 -5.71
C GLY A 778 -12.56 -5.59 -6.00
N ASP A 779 -11.76 -5.13 -5.04
CA ASP A 779 -10.96 -3.90 -5.14
C ASP A 779 -9.61 -4.08 -5.86
N TYR A 780 -9.35 -5.19 -6.49
CA TYR A 780 -8.05 -5.47 -7.09
C TYR A 780 -7.72 -4.58 -8.31
N GLY A 781 -8.73 -4.25 -9.10
CA GLY A 781 -8.57 -3.55 -10.40
C GLY A 781 -7.75 -2.27 -10.34
N PRO A 782 -8.02 -1.34 -9.42
CA PRO A 782 -7.24 -0.11 -9.28
C PRO A 782 -5.74 -0.37 -9.00
N GLY A 783 -5.41 -1.38 -8.20
CA GLY A 783 -4.01 -1.79 -7.99
C GLY A 783 -3.34 -2.26 -9.28
N PHE A 784 -4.04 -3.04 -10.07
CA PHE A 784 -3.54 -3.53 -11.36
C PHE A 784 -3.48 -2.42 -12.43
N PHE A 785 -4.40 -1.44 -12.39
CA PHE A 785 -4.26 -0.22 -13.19
C PHE A 785 -2.93 0.48 -12.88
N GLY A 786 -2.62 0.67 -11.59
CA GLY A 786 -1.34 1.26 -11.16
C GLY A 786 -0.14 0.47 -11.67
N TYR A 787 -0.15 -0.87 -11.56
CA TYR A 787 0.88 -1.72 -12.17
C TYR A 787 0.98 -1.49 -13.68
N SER A 788 -0.14 -1.44 -14.37
CA SER A 788 -0.20 -1.29 -15.83
C SER A 788 0.37 0.04 -16.31
N MET A 789 0.20 1.10 -15.54
CA MET A 789 0.76 2.41 -15.85
C MET A 789 2.26 2.49 -15.57
N ASN A 790 2.76 1.74 -14.59
CA ASN A 790 4.13 1.84 -14.07
C ASN A 790 5.09 0.79 -14.61
N THR A 791 4.59 -0.40 -15.03
CA THR A 791 5.47 -1.51 -15.42
C THR A 791 6.42 -1.12 -16.54
N ALA A 792 7.71 -1.18 -16.25
CA ALA A 792 8.80 -0.81 -17.14
C ALA A 792 10.12 -1.40 -16.64
N THR A 793 11.12 -1.44 -17.51
CA THR A 793 12.49 -1.74 -17.11
C THR A 793 13.23 -0.43 -16.85
N TYR A 794 13.80 -0.28 -15.65
CA TYR A 794 14.64 0.87 -15.31
C TYR A 794 16.08 0.41 -15.14
N VAL A 795 17.02 1.15 -15.71
CA VAL A 795 18.45 0.86 -15.61
C VAL A 795 19.23 2.13 -15.28
N LYS A 796 20.09 2.04 -14.28
CA LYS A 796 20.94 3.12 -13.82
C LYS A 796 22.31 2.59 -13.39
N HIS A 797 23.36 3.39 -13.62
CA HIS A 797 24.64 3.22 -12.95
C HIS A 797 24.69 4.07 -11.70
N ASP A 798 24.93 3.45 -10.58
CA ASP A 798 25.16 4.11 -9.29
C ASP A 798 26.65 4.01 -8.95
N ASP A 799 27.22 5.11 -8.40
CA ASP A 799 28.66 5.16 -8.11
C ASP A 799 29.05 4.22 -6.95
N GLU A 800 28.12 3.91 -6.05
CA GLU A 800 28.32 2.98 -4.93
C GLU A 800 27.99 1.53 -5.36
N PHE A 801 26.82 1.33 -5.99
CA PHE A 801 26.25 0.00 -6.22
C PHE A 801 26.47 -0.53 -7.65
N GLY A 802 27.15 0.24 -8.51
CA GLY A 802 27.39 -0.13 -9.90
C GLY A 802 26.12 -0.17 -10.74
N TRP A 803 26.06 -1.06 -11.73
CA TRP A 803 24.86 -1.22 -12.57
C TRP A 803 23.71 -1.84 -11.80
N LEU A 804 22.58 -1.15 -11.78
CA LEU A 804 21.32 -1.56 -11.19
C LEU A 804 20.25 -1.70 -12.27
N ALA A 805 19.44 -2.75 -12.18
CA ALA A 805 18.29 -2.99 -13.05
C ALA A 805 17.06 -3.34 -12.21
N PHE A 806 15.91 -2.80 -12.62
CA PHE A 806 14.60 -3.04 -12.04
C PHE A 806 13.68 -3.57 -13.14
N SER A 807 13.02 -4.69 -12.93
CA SER A 807 12.30 -5.47 -13.95
C SER A 807 13.11 -5.67 -15.22
N GLY A 808 14.38 -6.09 -15.06
CA GLY A 808 15.31 -6.36 -16.16
C GLY A 808 16.65 -6.87 -15.70
N GLU A 809 17.48 -7.26 -16.67
CA GLU A 809 18.87 -7.63 -16.47
C GLU A 809 19.79 -6.63 -17.19
N VAL A 810 20.89 -6.27 -16.55
CA VAL A 810 21.92 -5.40 -17.12
C VAL A 810 23.27 -6.10 -17.12
N THR A 811 23.97 -6.08 -18.25
CA THR A 811 25.33 -6.63 -18.37
C THR A 811 26.25 -5.62 -19.05
N GLN A 812 27.50 -5.60 -18.63
CA GLN A 812 28.52 -4.73 -19.20
C GLN A 812 29.65 -5.55 -19.86
N LYS A 813 30.00 -5.20 -21.08
CA LYS A 813 31.18 -5.70 -21.78
C LYS A 813 32.01 -4.54 -22.39
N GLY A 814 33.05 -4.14 -21.68
CA GLY A 814 33.79 -2.93 -22.00
C GLY A 814 32.91 -1.67 -21.90
N ASN A 815 32.73 -0.94 -22.95
CA ASN A 815 31.86 0.24 -23.01
C ASN A 815 30.42 -0.09 -23.44
N LEU A 816 30.13 -1.32 -23.82
CA LEU A 816 28.80 -1.75 -24.25
C LEU A 816 28.01 -2.22 -23.04
N ILE A 817 26.85 -1.62 -22.83
CA ILE A 817 25.85 -2.02 -21.85
C ILE A 817 24.69 -2.67 -22.57
N THR A 818 24.32 -3.87 -22.16
CA THR A 818 23.15 -4.60 -22.68
C THR A 818 22.09 -4.70 -21.61
N VAL A 819 20.89 -4.28 -21.95
CA VAL A 819 19.68 -4.31 -21.07
C VAL A 819 18.70 -5.29 -21.69
N LYS A 820 18.30 -6.30 -20.91
CA LYS A 820 17.25 -7.26 -21.27
C LYS A 820 16.03 -7.00 -20.38
N PRO A 821 14.88 -6.57 -20.91
CA PRO A 821 13.69 -6.32 -20.12
C PRO A 821 13.07 -7.64 -19.63
N THR A 822 12.58 -7.64 -18.38
CA THR A 822 11.78 -8.73 -17.77
C THR A 822 10.43 -8.21 -17.24
N SER A 823 10.12 -6.93 -17.45
CA SER A 823 8.80 -6.36 -17.11
C SER A 823 7.68 -7.06 -17.87
N GLY A 824 6.48 -7.14 -17.27
CA GLY A 824 5.39 -7.98 -17.78
C GLY A 824 4.96 -7.70 -19.23
N ALA A 825 5.03 -6.44 -19.68
CA ALA A 825 4.69 -6.06 -21.06
C ALA A 825 5.90 -5.91 -21.98
N ARG A 826 7.09 -5.70 -21.45
CA ARG A 826 8.34 -5.39 -22.18
C ARG A 826 8.18 -4.26 -23.22
N ASN A 827 7.39 -3.26 -22.91
CA ASN A 827 7.07 -2.15 -23.81
C ASN A 827 7.59 -0.79 -23.34
N ARG A 828 8.29 -0.73 -22.18
CA ARG A 828 8.86 0.51 -21.65
C ARG A 828 10.24 0.26 -21.05
N ILE A 829 11.20 1.13 -21.37
CA ILE A 829 12.57 1.08 -20.83
C ILE A 829 13.03 2.50 -20.51
N TYR A 830 13.54 2.71 -19.31
CA TYR A 830 14.21 3.95 -18.92
C TYR A 830 15.71 3.73 -18.70
N LEU A 831 16.52 4.45 -19.44
CA LEU A 831 17.98 4.48 -19.30
C LEU A 831 18.39 5.76 -18.55
N GLY A 832 18.52 5.64 -17.21
CA GLY A 832 18.73 6.80 -16.32
C GLY A 832 19.98 7.60 -16.65
N ASP A 833 21.11 6.93 -17.02
CA ASP A 833 22.36 7.60 -17.42
C ASP A 833 22.24 8.45 -18.69
N LEU A 834 21.17 8.27 -19.45
CA LEU A 834 20.88 9.00 -20.68
C LEU A 834 19.63 9.91 -20.56
N GLY A 835 18.91 9.83 -19.47
CA GLY A 835 17.59 10.45 -19.31
C GLY A 835 16.58 9.97 -20.36
N LEU A 836 16.81 8.80 -20.96
CA LEU A 836 16.11 8.34 -22.15
C LEU A 836 14.98 7.41 -21.78
N TRP A 837 13.75 7.80 -22.11
CA TRP A 837 12.54 7.03 -21.96
C TRP A 837 12.05 6.50 -23.30
N LEU A 838 12.08 5.19 -23.46
CA LEU A 838 11.63 4.49 -24.66
C LEU A 838 10.31 3.79 -24.35
N THR A 839 9.26 4.09 -25.13
CA THR A 839 7.95 3.45 -24.99
C THR A 839 7.46 2.94 -26.33
N LEU A 840 6.76 1.80 -26.30
CA LEU A 840 6.13 1.20 -27.46
C LEU A 840 4.61 1.22 -27.26
N ASP A 841 3.88 1.97 -28.09
CA ASP A 841 2.43 1.89 -28.17
C ASP A 841 1.97 0.56 -28.81
N ALA A 842 2.81 -0.05 -29.63
CA ALA A 842 2.69 -1.40 -30.20
C ALA A 842 4.07 -2.01 -30.37
N GLY A 843 4.20 -3.32 -30.20
CA GLY A 843 5.47 -4.06 -30.26
C GLY A 843 6.07 -4.30 -28.87
N ARG A 844 7.19 -5.04 -28.84
CA ARG A 844 7.86 -5.43 -27.58
C ARG A 844 9.37 -5.30 -27.73
N PHE A 845 10.03 -4.83 -26.67
CA PHE A 845 11.49 -4.82 -26.63
C PHE A 845 12.04 -6.23 -26.43
N HIS A 846 12.99 -6.63 -27.26
CA HIS A 846 13.79 -7.82 -27.05
C HIS A 846 14.98 -7.53 -26.15
N LYS A 847 15.73 -6.47 -26.45
CA LYS A 847 16.81 -5.89 -25.64
C LYS A 847 17.13 -4.47 -26.11
N VAL A 848 17.88 -3.75 -25.30
CA VAL A 848 18.50 -2.48 -25.68
C VAL A 848 19.98 -2.53 -25.36
N GLU A 849 20.81 -2.04 -26.29
CA GLU A 849 22.25 -1.91 -26.09
C GLU A 849 22.64 -0.43 -26.21
N PHE A 850 23.53 0.04 -25.36
CA PHE A 850 24.08 1.39 -25.50
C PHE A 850 25.55 1.42 -25.13
N ASN A 851 26.28 2.32 -25.81
CA ASN A 851 27.71 2.50 -25.59
C ASN A 851 27.97 3.72 -24.70
N ARG A 852 28.56 3.51 -23.51
CA ARG A 852 28.87 4.58 -22.54
C ARG A 852 29.75 5.71 -23.10
N LYS A 853 30.63 5.44 -24.09
CA LYS A 853 31.58 6.44 -24.56
C LYS A 853 30.99 7.35 -25.64
N ASN A 854 30.32 6.78 -26.64
CA ASN A 854 29.75 7.53 -27.77
C ASN A 854 28.22 7.68 -27.67
N ARG A 855 27.60 7.12 -26.63
CA ARG A 855 26.16 7.22 -26.31
C ARG A 855 25.24 6.73 -27.44
N HIS A 856 25.74 5.95 -28.35
CA HIS A 856 24.94 5.31 -29.41
C HIS A 856 24.04 4.23 -28.77
N VAL A 857 22.76 4.20 -29.14
CA VAL A 857 21.77 3.25 -28.63
C VAL A 857 21.24 2.39 -29.75
N SER A 858 21.23 1.07 -29.55
CA SER A 858 20.61 0.09 -30.42
C SER A 858 19.43 -0.56 -29.74
N VAL A 859 18.25 -0.39 -30.31
CA VAL A 859 17.01 -0.97 -29.85
C VAL A 859 16.71 -2.21 -30.67
N TYR A 860 16.46 -3.34 -30.00
CA TYR A 860 16.06 -4.59 -30.63
C TYR A 860 14.61 -4.90 -30.25
N LEU A 861 13.78 -5.16 -31.25
CA LEU A 861 12.37 -5.43 -31.13
C LEU A 861 12.04 -6.87 -31.47
N ASP A 862 11.08 -7.46 -30.80
CA ASP A 862 10.57 -8.79 -31.13
C ASP A 862 9.97 -8.82 -32.57
N PRO A 863 9.85 -10.00 -33.17
CA PRO A 863 9.24 -10.17 -34.50
C PRO A 863 7.81 -9.63 -34.55
N GLY A 864 7.39 -9.16 -35.73
CA GLY A 864 6.00 -8.78 -35.98
C GLY A 864 5.05 -9.99 -35.97
N THR A 865 3.80 -9.71 -35.56
CA THR A 865 2.69 -10.66 -35.64
C THR A 865 1.62 -10.16 -36.60
N ASP A 866 0.60 -10.99 -36.89
CA ASP A 866 -0.51 -10.58 -37.75
C ASP A 866 -1.29 -9.41 -37.16
N HIS A 867 -1.35 -9.28 -35.83
CA HIS A 867 -2.01 -8.19 -35.10
C HIS A 867 -1.09 -7.00 -34.79
N THR A 868 0.22 -7.19 -34.90
CA THR A 868 1.23 -6.16 -34.64
C THR A 868 2.31 -6.19 -35.70
N PRO A 869 1.98 -5.80 -36.95
CA PRO A 869 2.94 -5.82 -38.08
C PRO A 869 3.95 -4.68 -38.01
N GLN A 870 3.75 -3.72 -37.13
CA GLN A 870 4.63 -2.56 -36.92
C GLN A 870 4.78 -2.23 -35.45
N ALA A 871 5.95 -1.73 -35.08
CA ALA A 871 6.15 -1.11 -33.77
C ALA A 871 5.91 0.40 -33.84
N VAL A 872 5.36 0.95 -32.76
CA VAL A 872 5.09 2.38 -32.61
C VAL A 872 5.96 2.89 -31.46
N LEU A 873 7.17 3.40 -31.80
CA LEU A 873 8.21 3.76 -30.84
C LEU A 873 8.18 5.26 -30.52
N ARG A 874 8.05 5.61 -29.25
CA ARG A 874 8.29 6.96 -28.71
C ARG A 874 9.67 7.03 -28.09
N VAL A 875 10.34 8.15 -28.33
CA VAL A 875 11.67 8.46 -27.82
C VAL A 875 11.56 9.79 -27.07
N GLU A 876 11.58 9.75 -25.75
CA GLU A 876 11.35 10.90 -24.89
C GLU A 876 12.54 11.09 -23.92
N GLN A 877 12.78 12.31 -23.46
CA GLN A 877 13.84 12.62 -22.51
C GLN A 877 13.26 13.51 -21.40
N PRO A 878 12.59 12.90 -20.40
CA PRO A 878 12.00 13.65 -19.28
C PRO A 878 13.03 14.35 -18.39
N ALA A 879 14.28 13.87 -18.33
CA ALA A 879 15.38 14.47 -17.62
C ALA A 879 16.41 15.11 -18.55
N GLU A 880 16.92 16.28 -18.19
CA GLU A 880 18.12 16.87 -18.81
C GLU A 880 19.37 16.28 -18.17
N VAL A 881 20.07 15.40 -18.89
CA VAL A 881 21.33 14.82 -18.43
C VAL A 881 22.49 15.56 -19.09
N SER A 882 23.46 16.01 -18.30
CA SER A 882 24.59 16.83 -18.77
C SER A 882 25.36 16.14 -19.93
N GLY A 883 25.47 16.84 -21.03
CA GLY A 883 26.17 16.40 -22.22
C GLY A 883 25.45 15.28 -23.00
N VAL A 884 24.16 15.06 -22.75
CA VAL A 884 23.28 14.20 -23.55
C VAL A 884 22.43 15.09 -24.46
N GLY A 885 22.45 14.83 -25.78
CA GLY A 885 21.60 15.51 -26.76
C GLY A 885 20.29 14.76 -26.99
N THR A 886 19.46 15.28 -27.90
CA THR A 886 18.17 14.66 -28.27
C THR A 886 18.38 13.43 -29.15
N TYR A 887 17.76 12.30 -28.78
CA TYR A 887 17.84 11.06 -29.54
C TYR A 887 16.79 10.98 -30.64
N ALA A 888 17.20 10.49 -31.80
CA ALA A 888 16.32 10.14 -32.91
C ALA A 888 16.84 8.90 -33.66
N PRO A 889 15.97 8.13 -34.35
CA PRO A 889 16.37 7.04 -35.20
C PRO A 889 17.26 7.52 -36.36
N VAL A 890 18.32 6.79 -36.64
CA VAL A 890 19.23 7.04 -37.78
C VAL A 890 18.52 6.79 -39.11
N THR A 891 17.65 5.79 -39.15
CA THR A 891 16.79 5.49 -40.31
C THR A 891 15.59 6.45 -40.29
N GLY A 892 15.28 7.05 -41.44
CA GLY A 892 14.13 7.92 -41.59
C GLY A 892 12.82 7.13 -41.58
N PHE A 893 12.28 6.86 -40.37
CA PHE A 893 10.95 6.30 -40.22
C PHE A 893 9.88 7.39 -40.31
N SER A 894 8.67 7.04 -40.77
CA SER A 894 7.53 7.93 -40.69
C SER A 894 7.14 8.18 -39.25
N THR A 895 6.68 9.40 -38.96
CA THR A 895 6.19 9.78 -37.62
C THR A 895 4.69 10.00 -37.64
N VAL A 896 4.00 9.43 -36.68
CA VAL A 896 2.56 9.62 -36.46
C VAL A 896 2.37 9.86 -34.95
N ARG A 897 1.65 10.92 -34.59
CA ARG A 897 1.37 11.24 -33.17
C ARG A 897 2.66 11.40 -32.32
N GLY A 898 3.74 11.87 -32.88
CA GLY A 898 5.04 11.99 -32.22
C GLY A 898 5.78 10.66 -31.96
N ALA A 899 5.31 9.55 -32.56
CA ALA A 899 5.96 8.24 -32.48
C ALA A 899 6.49 7.81 -33.87
N TYR A 900 7.58 7.04 -33.89
CA TYR A 900 8.16 6.45 -35.08
C TYR A 900 7.48 5.12 -35.43
N ILE A 901 7.03 4.98 -36.67
CA ILE A 901 6.42 3.75 -37.20
C ILE A 901 7.47 2.86 -37.81
N ILE A 902 7.70 1.72 -37.23
CA ILE A 902 8.76 0.79 -37.55
C ILE A 902 8.12 -0.52 -38.07
N PRO A 903 8.18 -0.82 -39.40
CA PRO A 903 7.70 -2.09 -39.90
C PRO A 903 8.52 -3.25 -39.29
N LEU A 904 7.81 -4.23 -38.73
CA LEU A 904 8.45 -5.39 -38.09
C LEU A 904 8.58 -6.54 -39.09
N GLN A 905 9.75 -7.16 -39.10
CA GLN A 905 10.05 -8.39 -39.86
C GLN A 905 9.69 -9.63 -39.01
N LYS A 906 9.79 -10.81 -39.61
CA LYS A 906 9.60 -12.11 -38.91
C LYS A 906 10.77 -12.50 -38.01
N ASP A 907 11.88 -11.74 -38.07
CA ASP A 907 13.04 -11.88 -37.18
C ASP A 907 13.15 -10.69 -36.25
N ILE A 908 14.12 -10.70 -35.33
CA ILE A 908 14.41 -9.58 -34.43
C ILE A 908 14.80 -8.35 -35.25
N ASN A 909 14.12 -7.25 -35.00
CA ASN A 909 14.30 -5.98 -35.69
C ASN A 909 15.25 -5.07 -34.90
N ARG A 910 16.13 -4.35 -35.62
CA ARG A 910 17.07 -3.43 -34.99
C ARG A 910 16.86 -1.99 -35.44
N VAL A 911 16.80 -1.09 -34.46
CA VAL A 911 16.70 0.36 -34.67
C VAL A 911 17.88 1.04 -33.98
N GLU A 912 18.58 1.89 -34.73
CA GLU A 912 19.70 2.66 -34.20
C GLU A 912 19.24 4.07 -33.85
N LEU A 913 19.51 4.51 -32.61
CA LEU A 913 19.25 5.87 -32.14
C LEU A 913 20.58 6.61 -31.94
N ARG A 914 20.63 7.87 -32.37
CA ARG A 914 21.77 8.78 -32.14
C ARG A 914 21.28 10.15 -31.68
N GLN A 915 22.17 10.85 -31.00
CA GLN A 915 22.03 12.24 -30.66
C GLN A 915 22.22 13.16 -31.85
#